data_bc5484fcaf7571013b8484f0d728c1d4
#
_entry.id   bc5484fcaf7571013b8484f0d728c1d4
#
_cell.length_a   1.000
_cell.length_b   1.000
_cell.length_c   1.000
_cell.angle_alpha   90.00
_cell.angle_beta   90.00
_cell.angle_gamma   90.00
#
_symmetry.space_group_name_H-M   'P 1'
#
loop_
_entity.id
_entity.type
_entity.pdbx_description
1 polymer ?
#
loop_
_entity_poly.entity_id
_entity_poly.type
_entity_poly.pdbx_seq_one_letter_code
_entity_poly.pdbx_strand_id
1 'polypeptide(L)'
;MNCNLLRKNISLHHIDKYKLNALTMWNKLILLLTACSSVTALTAQNTTKTDSTKTQKLEEVVVAQRRQLIKNDIDKLTYDVQHDKTAQTKTTLEILKKIPLVTVDGQENIRVQGSTSFKVYRNGHPDPSLSGQNLKDILKAIPASTIKRIEVITDPGAKYDAEGTTAILNIVMMSNTKLQGVSGNVNSDVNTHGSVRLGTYLTTKVGKLTTTVNYNYMNQSRKQTENYREGVYNYVKTGEQKHEYGTNSTAATIHFGNISASYEIDSLNLLTASTTFLGYKADANAQSTNERWDKNSQLIYKFDNNMTTPGYSHLNIGGRLDYQHKTHLDGEILTLSYMLAATRQHSIFRQMYNNMVNFPVNYTSYDQNTRERFTEHTFQIDYVRPFGKYHKIESGTKYILRYNNSTSLMDYQGTTPDMESKFKHNAQVAAAYLSYIFTAGKWAARAGLRYEFTRMKASYPDGSNADYHANLNDWVPSASLQYKISDSQTLKFSYNTSINRPGIGYLNPAIISTPTAVSFGNANLGSSRNQKLQLVYMLVTSKFTLQLSPYYSFTNNGIGRILYEQNRKDVSTYQNVLKSKDFGISSYTEWTPFTGTSFTLNASMRYARITLPTPYLKNSGCGGGIYFNWEQKIPWELTLTTSIGGEYGNRIYDPYAIEGHWFYYNFTLTRLFFKDKLTVSLSANSPFIKERSSTYRIVRGDYTVYERSVMYPQRFGIGLSWNFGKLRASVKKAERSIQNDDLVGGEKK
;
A
#
# COMPACT_ATOMS: atom_id res chain seq x y z
N MET A 1 -5.60 -46.53 25.14
CA MET A 1 -6.60 -46.84 24.09
C MET A 1 -7.78 -45.89 24.29
N ASN A 2 -7.80 -44.68 23.73
CA ASN A 2 -8.96 -43.77 23.64
C ASN A 2 -8.57 -42.31 23.21
N CYS A 3 -7.39 -42.12 22.63
CA CYS A 3 -6.98 -40.79 22.15
C CYS A 3 -7.20 -40.54 20.64
N ASN A 4 -7.60 -41.59 19.90
CA ASN A 4 -7.78 -41.50 18.43
C ASN A 4 -9.23 -41.20 17.98
N LEU A 5 -10.22 -41.26 18.87
CA LEU A 5 -11.62 -40.98 18.53
C LEU A 5 -11.96 -39.48 18.61
N LEU A 6 -11.28 -38.72 19.44
CA LEU A 6 -11.47 -37.27 19.54
C LEU A 6 -10.82 -36.47 18.37
N ARG A 7 -9.75 -36.99 17.78
CA ARG A 7 -9.11 -36.36 16.61
C ARG A 7 -9.92 -36.42 15.31
N LYS A 8 -10.75 -37.45 15.12
CA LYS A 8 -11.58 -37.61 13.91
C LYS A 8 -12.87 -36.79 13.93
N ASN A 9 -13.46 -36.54 15.09
CA ASN A 9 -14.75 -35.86 15.18
C ASN A 9 -14.64 -34.33 15.11
N ILE A 10 -13.54 -33.71 15.53
CA ILE A 10 -13.36 -32.25 15.46
C ILE A 10 -13.02 -31.80 14.03
N SER A 11 -12.30 -32.62 13.25
CA SER A 11 -11.90 -32.23 11.88
C SER A 11 -13.02 -32.39 10.84
N LEU A 12 -13.92 -33.39 11.01
CA LEU A 12 -14.98 -33.66 10.05
C LEU A 12 -16.21 -32.76 10.23
N HIS A 13 -16.61 -32.45 11.46
CA HIS A 13 -17.78 -31.58 11.69
C HIS A 13 -17.53 -30.12 11.30
N HIS A 14 -16.28 -29.64 11.33
CA HIS A 14 -15.94 -28.30 10.86
C HIS A 14 -15.81 -28.19 9.34
N ILE A 15 -15.28 -29.23 8.67
CA ILE A 15 -15.11 -29.22 7.21
C ILE A 15 -16.47 -29.27 6.49
N ASP A 16 -17.46 -30.03 7.01
CA ASP A 16 -18.79 -30.11 6.41
C ASP A 16 -19.63 -28.86 6.61
N LYS A 17 -19.49 -28.16 7.74
CA LYS A 17 -20.18 -26.88 7.98
C LYS A 17 -19.68 -25.76 7.05
N TYR A 18 -18.40 -25.77 6.68
CA TYR A 18 -17.84 -24.81 5.72
C TYR A 18 -18.20 -25.15 4.27
N LYS A 19 -18.28 -26.41 3.89
CA LYS A 19 -18.77 -26.83 2.57
C LYS A 19 -20.22 -26.43 2.37
N LEU A 20 -21.06 -26.63 3.39
CA LEU A 20 -22.48 -26.28 3.35
C LEU A 20 -22.70 -24.76 3.28
N ASN A 21 -21.93 -23.97 4.04
CA ASN A 21 -21.99 -22.51 3.99
C ASN A 21 -21.44 -21.94 2.66
N ALA A 22 -20.41 -22.55 2.09
CA ALA A 22 -19.90 -22.14 0.79
C ALA A 22 -20.91 -22.45 -0.32
N LEU A 23 -21.54 -23.64 -0.33
CA LEU A 23 -22.57 -23.99 -1.33
C LEU A 23 -23.82 -23.11 -1.24
N THR A 24 -24.29 -22.80 -0.03
CA THR A 24 -25.43 -21.88 0.17
C THR A 24 -25.09 -20.44 -0.22
N MET A 25 -23.85 -20.02 -0.06
CA MET A 25 -23.38 -18.72 -0.49
C MET A 25 -23.26 -18.63 -2.02
N TRP A 26 -22.75 -19.67 -2.68
CA TRP A 26 -22.70 -19.76 -4.15
C TRP A 26 -24.09 -19.73 -4.77
N ASN A 27 -25.05 -20.46 -4.20
CA ASN A 27 -26.44 -20.45 -4.65
C ASN A 27 -27.11 -19.08 -4.48
N LYS A 28 -26.84 -18.36 -3.38
CA LYS A 28 -27.32 -16.98 -3.20
C LYS A 28 -26.64 -15.98 -4.14
N LEU A 29 -25.36 -16.18 -4.44
CA LEU A 29 -24.61 -15.33 -5.38
C LEU A 29 -25.07 -15.55 -6.82
N ILE A 30 -25.33 -16.81 -7.21
CA ILE A 30 -25.89 -17.18 -8.52
C ILE A 30 -27.31 -16.60 -8.70
N LEU A 31 -28.15 -16.64 -7.66
CA LEU A 31 -29.48 -16.04 -7.68
C LEU A 31 -29.43 -14.51 -7.82
N LEU A 32 -28.47 -13.85 -7.21
CA LEU A 32 -28.25 -12.41 -7.36
C LEU A 32 -27.71 -12.05 -8.75
N LEU A 33 -26.80 -12.85 -9.31
CA LEU A 33 -26.26 -12.67 -10.64
C LEU A 33 -27.33 -12.93 -11.72
N THR A 34 -28.22 -13.91 -11.53
CA THR A 34 -29.33 -14.16 -12.42
C THR A 34 -30.44 -13.10 -12.32
N ALA A 35 -30.71 -12.55 -11.15
CA ALA A 35 -31.61 -11.41 -10.98
C ALA A 35 -31.08 -10.13 -11.65
N CYS A 36 -29.76 -9.89 -11.59
CA CYS A 36 -29.12 -8.78 -12.29
C CYS A 36 -29.07 -8.96 -13.81
N SER A 37 -28.89 -10.20 -14.32
CA SER A 37 -28.91 -10.48 -15.74
C SER A 37 -30.30 -10.34 -16.36
N SER A 38 -31.38 -10.57 -15.59
CA SER A 38 -32.76 -10.35 -16.06
C SER A 38 -33.10 -8.87 -16.21
N VAL A 39 -32.48 -7.95 -15.42
CA VAL A 39 -32.63 -6.51 -15.56
C VAL A 39 -31.93 -5.98 -16.83
N THR A 40 -30.80 -6.58 -17.23
CA THR A 40 -30.09 -6.22 -18.46
C THR A 40 -30.82 -6.69 -19.72
N ALA A 41 -31.57 -7.82 -19.67
CA ALA A 41 -32.37 -8.30 -20.79
C ALA A 41 -33.60 -7.40 -21.08
N LEU A 42 -34.18 -6.79 -20.05
CA LEU A 42 -35.32 -5.86 -20.20
C LEU A 42 -34.93 -4.51 -20.83
N THR A 43 -33.68 -4.08 -20.69
CA THR A 43 -33.20 -2.83 -21.34
C THR A 43 -32.73 -3.02 -22.77
N ALA A 44 -32.45 -4.26 -23.20
CA ALA A 44 -32.03 -4.57 -24.57
C ALA A 44 -33.19 -4.62 -25.60
N GLN A 45 -34.45 -4.72 -25.14
CA GLN A 45 -35.61 -4.84 -26.02
C GLN A 45 -36.23 -3.51 -26.51
N ASN A 46 -35.77 -2.36 -26.03
CA ASN A 46 -36.34 -1.05 -26.38
C ASN A 46 -35.43 -0.18 -27.26
N THR A 47 -34.52 -0.75 -28.04
CA THR A 47 -33.84 -0.01 -29.11
C THR A 47 -34.52 -0.24 -30.41
N THR A 48 -35.45 0.64 -30.73
CA THR A 48 -36.04 0.81 -32.05
C THR A 48 -34.96 0.98 -33.14
N LYS A 49 -35.15 0.26 -34.23
CA LYS A 49 -34.37 0.33 -35.45
C LYS A 49 -34.14 1.80 -35.88
N THR A 50 -32.93 2.29 -35.74
CA THR A 50 -32.49 3.51 -36.38
C THR A 50 -31.13 3.25 -37.01
N ASP A 51 -31.17 3.28 -38.35
CA ASP A 51 -30.06 3.44 -39.30
C ASP A 51 -28.67 2.90 -38.91
N SER A 52 -28.40 1.65 -39.30
CA SER A 52 -27.15 0.91 -39.04
C SER A 52 -25.89 1.53 -39.67
N THR A 53 -26.02 2.44 -40.62
CA THR A 53 -24.89 3.09 -41.32
C THR A 53 -24.27 4.25 -40.55
N LYS A 54 -25.03 4.98 -39.73
CA LYS A 54 -24.47 6.08 -38.92
C LYS A 54 -23.76 5.63 -37.64
N THR A 55 -24.19 4.50 -37.03
CA THR A 55 -23.58 3.95 -35.82
C THR A 55 -22.20 3.34 -36.09
N GLN A 56 -21.99 2.69 -37.25
CA GLN A 56 -20.67 2.15 -37.61
C GLN A 56 -19.62 3.25 -37.84
N LYS A 57 -19.98 4.39 -38.45
CA LYS A 57 -19.06 5.52 -38.63
C LYS A 57 -18.69 6.18 -37.33
N LEU A 58 -19.62 6.29 -36.36
CA LEU A 58 -19.36 6.86 -35.02
C LEU A 58 -18.47 5.94 -34.16
N GLU A 59 -18.66 4.62 -34.21
CA GLU A 59 -17.81 3.67 -33.50
C GLU A 59 -16.38 3.63 -34.08
N GLU A 60 -16.23 3.73 -35.41
CA GLU A 60 -14.93 3.76 -36.07
C GLU A 60 -14.14 5.03 -35.74
N VAL A 61 -14.80 6.19 -35.69
CA VAL A 61 -14.20 7.48 -35.26
C VAL A 61 -13.81 7.45 -33.78
N VAL A 62 -14.62 6.86 -32.91
CA VAL A 62 -14.28 6.72 -31.45
C VAL A 62 -13.10 5.79 -31.28
N VAL A 63 -13.02 4.70 -32.02
CA VAL A 63 -11.90 3.75 -31.95
C VAL A 63 -10.58 4.40 -32.40
N ALA A 64 -10.60 5.12 -33.51
CA ALA A 64 -9.41 5.81 -34.03
C ALA A 64 -8.94 6.92 -33.04
N GLN A 65 -9.89 7.68 -32.47
CA GLN A 65 -9.59 8.74 -31.51
C GLN A 65 -9.00 8.19 -30.21
N ARG A 66 -9.49 7.06 -29.69
CA ARG A 66 -8.95 6.44 -28.47
C ARG A 66 -7.52 5.90 -28.68
N ARG A 67 -7.22 5.37 -29.86
CA ARG A 67 -5.85 4.93 -30.22
C ARG A 67 -4.85 6.07 -30.23
N GLN A 68 -5.25 7.27 -30.64
CA GLN A 68 -4.40 8.46 -30.64
C GLN A 68 -4.16 9.01 -29.21
N LEU A 69 -5.08 8.79 -28.27
CA LEU A 69 -4.97 9.29 -26.90
C LEU A 69 -4.01 8.49 -26.01
N ILE A 70 -3.68 7.24 -26.36
CA ILE A 70 -2.84 6.37 -25.57
C ILE A 70 -1.49 6.19 -26.25
N LYS A 71 -0.41 6.53 -25.54
CA LYS A 71 0.97 6.30 -25.94
C LYS A 71 1.66 5.42 -24.91
N ASN A 72 2.32 4.37 -25.35
CA ASN A 72 3.05 3.46 -24.49
C ASN A 72 4.56 3.63 -24.72
N ASP A 73 5.21 4.29 -23.77
CA ASP A 73 6.65 4.49 -23.72
C ASP A 73 7.33 3.42 -22.83
N ILE A 74 8.66 3.31 -22.90
CA ILE A 74 9.41 2.27 -22.16
C ILE A 74 9.22 2.32 -20.63
N ASP A 75 9.04 3.51 -20.09
CA ASP A 75 8.91 3.74 -18.64
C ASP A 75 7.48 4.00 -18.20
N LYS A 76 6.59 4.35 -19.14
CA LYS A 76 5.22 4.79 -18.79
C LYS A 76 4.21 4.58 -19.91
N LEU A 77 2.97 4.41 -19.50
CA LEU A 77 1.80 4.57 -20.37
C LEU A 77 1.29 6.00 -20.21
N THR A 78 1.11 6.72 -21.30
CA THR A 78 0.62 8.10 -21.31
C THR A 78 -0.78 8.15 -21.91
N TYR A 79 -1.72 8.78 -21.20
CA TYR A 79 -3.05 9.12 -21.67
C TYR A 79 -3.14 10.62 -21.92
N ASP A 80 -3.41 11.03 -23.14
CA ASP A 80 -3.52 12.44 -23.55
C ASP A 80 -4.91 12.97 -23.22
N VAL A 81 -5.05 13.62 -22.08
CA VAL A 81 -6.31 14.18 -21.59
C VAL A 81 -6.69 15.44 -22.36
N GLN A 82 -5.70 16.21 -22.81
CA GLN A 82 -5.93 17.48 -23.51
C GLN A 82 -6.73 17.27 -24.80
N HIS A 83 -6.51 16.17 -25.52
CA HIS A 83 -7.19 15.84 -26.77
C HIS A 83 -8.44 14.96 -26.56
N ASP A 84 -8.74 14.53 -25.33
CA ASP A 84 -10.00 13.86 -25.01
C ASP A 84 -11.15 14.87 -24.93
N LYS A 85 -12.00 14.91 -25.93
CA LYS A 85 -13.17 15.81 -25.96
C LYS A 85 -14.09 15.68 -24.74
N THR A 86 -14.12 14.51 -24.11
CA THR A 86 -14.95 14.27 -22.92
C THR A 86 -14.35 14.83 -21.64
N ALA A 87 -13.05 15.16 -21.64
CA ALA A 87 -12.37 15.73 -20.46
C ALA A 87 -12.88 17.14 -20.11
N GLN A 88 -13.52 17.85 -21.04
CA GLN A 88 -14.06 19.20 -20.80
C GLN A 88 -15.12 19.25 -19.70
N THR A 89 -15.88 18.18 -19.53
CA THR A 89 -17.02 18.11 -18.61
C THR A 89 -16.81 17.13 -17.46
N LYS A 90 -15.64 16.43 -17.40
CA LYS A 90 -15.35 15.38 -16.44
C LYS A 90 -14.36 15.81 -15.36
N THR A 91 -14.40 15.10 -14.26
CA THR A 91 -13.40 15.19 -13.18
C THR A 91 -12.16 14.34 -13.52
N THR A 92 -11.06 14.58 -12.86
CA THR A 92 -9.85 13.75 -13.00
C THR A 92 -10.13 12.29 -12.66
N LEU A 93 -10.90 12.03 -11.61
CA LEU A 93 -11.27 10.67 -11.21
C LEU A 93 -12.04 9.93 -12.30
N GLU A 94 -12.95 10.62 -13.01
CA GLU A 94 -13.70 10.01 -14.13
C GLU A 94 -12.81 9.72 -15.34
N ILE A 95 -11.80 10.57 -15.58
CA ILE A 95 -10.81 10.30 -16.64
C ILE A 95 -9.91 9.12 -16.27
N LEU A 96 -9.55 8.96 -14.99
CA LEU A 96 -8.78 7.79 -14.55
C LEU A 96 -9.46 6.46 -14.90
N LYS A 97 -10.80 6.40 -14.89
CA LYS A 97 -11.56 5.22 -15.31
C LYS A 97 -11.36 4.82 -16.79
N LYS A 98 -10.81 5.73 -17.62
CA LYS A 98 -10.51 5.47 -19.03
C LYS A 98 -9.06 5.08 -19.29
N ILE A 99 -8.19 5.17 -18.27
CA ILE A 99 -6.76 4.97 -18.43
C ILE A 99 -6.44 3.50 -18.21
N PRO A 100 -5.84 2.80 -19.18
CA PRO A 100 -5.42 1.44 -19.00
C PRO A 100 -4.51 1.29 -17.79
N LEU A 101 -4.60 0.16 -17.10
CA LEU A 101 -3.87 -0.17 -15.87
C LEU A 101 -4.33 0.59 -14.61
N VAL A 102 -5.29 1.52 -14.73
CA VAL A 102 -5.89 2.23 -13.61
C VAL A 102 -7.33 1.77 -13.47
N THR A 103 -7.69 1.29 -12.29
CA THR A 103 -9.07 0.96 -11.95
C THR A 103 -9.57 1.86 -10.84
N VAL A 104 -10.82 2.24 -10.94
CA VAL A 104 -11.54 3.00 -9.92
C VAL A 104 -12.78 2.19 -9.58
N ASP A 105 -12.84 1.63 -8.38
CA ASP A 105 -13.97 0.81 -7.93
C ASP A 105 -15.18 1.70 -7.58
N GLY A 106 -16.31 1.11 -7.23
CA GLY A 106 -17.53 1.85 -6.90
C GLY A 106 -17.51 2.59 -5.56
N GLN A 107 -16.51 2.31 -4.73
CA GLN A 107 -16.18 3.16 -3.59
C GLN A 107 -15.18 4.24 -3.99
N GLU A 108 -14.88 4.32 -5.30
CA GLU A 108 -13.93 5.24 -5.90
C GLU A 108 -12.48 5.05 -5.41
N ASN A 109 -12.15 3.86 -4.90
CA ASN A 109 -10.77 3.53 -4.61
C ASN A 109 -10.02 3.28 -5.91
N ILE A 110 -8.84 3.86 -5.99
CA ILE A 110 -7.99 3.79 -7.17
C ILE A 110 -6.98 2.66 -6.97
N ARG A 111 -6.81 1.86 -8.02
CA ARG A 111 -5.76 0.83 -8.11
C ARG A 111 -4.95 1.05 -9.37
N VAL A 112 -3.66 0.85 -9.28
CA VAL A 112 -2.76 0.87 -10.44
C VAL A 112 -2.17 -0.53 -10.58
N GLN A 113 -2.38 -1.16 -11.74
CA GLN A 113 -2.05 -2.57 -11.99
C GLN A 113 -2.62 -3.53 -10.93
N GLY A 114 -3.82 -3.23 -10.42
CA GLY A 114 -4.49 -4.01 -9.38
C GLY A 114 -3.99 -3.76 -7.95
N SER A 115 -2.91 -3.00 -7.77
CA SER A 115 -2.35 -2.67 -6.46
C SER A 115 -2.88 -1.34 -5.94
N THR A 116 -3.18 -1.28 -4.65
CA THR A 116 -3.44 -0.03 -3.93
C THR A 116 -2.13 0.65 -3.47
N SER A 117 -1.01 -0.06 -3.54
CA SER A 117 0.32 0.45 -3.19
C SER A 117 0.97 1.11 -4.41
N PHE A 118 0.58 2.36 -4.68
CA PHE A 118 1.18 3.20 -5.72
C PHE A 118 1.35 4.63 -5.19
N LYS A 119 2.17 5.41 -5.89
CA LYS A 119 2.39 6.83 -5.57
C LYS A 119 1.72 7.71 -6.60
N VAL A 120 1.18 8.85 -6.17
CA VAL A 120 0.63 9.84 -7.08
C VAL A 120 1.57 11.03 -7.19
N TYR A 121 1.94 11.31 -8.42
CA TYR A 121 2.77 12.45 -8.77
C TYR A 121 1.93 13.49 -9.50
N ARG A 122 2.29 14.74 -9.33
CA ARG A 122 1.78 15.84 -10.12
C ARG A 122 2.95 16.52 -10.83
N ASN A 123 2.90 16.57 -12.17
CA ASN A 123 3.98 17.10 -13.00
C ASN A 123 5.35 16.46 -12.75
N GLY A 124 5.37 15.14 -12.50
CA GLY A 124 6.60 14.39 -12.27
C GLY A 124 7.09 14.37 -10.81
N HIS A 125 6.33 14.99 -9.89
CA HIS A 125 6.70 15.07 -8.47
C HIS A 125 5.74 14.32 -7.58
N PRO A 126 6.22 13.68 -6.52
CA PRO A 126 5.36 13.19 -5.46
C PRO A 126 4.50 14.34 -4.94
N ASP A 127 3.21 14.18 -4.94
CA ASP A 127 2.30 15.16 -4.37
C ASP A 127 1.69 14.59 -3.08
N PRO A 128 2.15 15.00 -1.90
CA PRO A 128 1.60 14.50 -0.64
C PRO A 128 0.11 14.80 -0.49
N SER A 129 -0.40 15.84 -1.16
CA SER A 129 -1.84 16.12 -1.19
C SER A 129 -2.64 15.07 -1.95
N LEU A 130 -1.99 14.33 -2.85
CA LEU A 130 -2.57 13.25 -3.64
C LEU A 130 -2.19 11.89 -3.08
N SER A 131 -2.15 11.74 -1.77
CA SER A 131 -1.82 10.49 -1.09
C SER A 131 -2.91 10.10 -0.08
N GLY A 132 -2.94 8.82 0.28
CA GLY A 132 -3.82 8.30 1.30
C GLY A 132 -5.27 8.06 0.84
N GLN A 133 -6.17 7.88 1.82
CA GLN A 133 -7.57 7.48 1.59
C GLN A 133 -8.43 8.53 0.89
N ASN A 134 -7.97 9.78 0.82
CA ASN A 134 -8.72 10.91 0.25
C ASN A 134 -8.30 11.26 -1.19
N LEU A 135 -7.42 10.49 -1.77
CA LEU A 135 -6.99 10.69 -3.16
C LEU A 135 -8.18 10.81 -4.13
N LYS A 136 -9.19 9.98 -3.96
CA LYS A 136 -10.40 10.00 -4.78
C LYS A 136 -11.13 11.35 -4.75
N ASP A 137 -11.29 11.91 -3.55
CA ASP A 137 -12.05 13.15 -3.36
C ASP A 137 -11.29 14.35 -3.92
N ILE A 138 -9.97 14.35 -3.80
CA ILE A 138 -9.11 15.37 -4.39
C ILE A 138 -9.17 15.29 -5.92
N LEU A 139 -9.13 14.10 -6.50
CA LEU A 139 -9.19 13.91 -7.95
C LEU A 139 -10.58 14.22 -8.53
N LYS A 140 -11.64 14.14 -7.74
CA LYS A 140 -12.96 14.69 -8.12
C LYS A 140 -12.98 16.22 -8.16
N ALA A 141 -12.29 16.87 -7.23
CA ALA A 141 -12.22 18.32 -7.21
C ALA A 141 -11.35 18.93 -8.33
N ILE A 142 -10.49 18.12 -8.96
CA ILE A 142 -9.66 18.56 -10.09
C ILE A 142 -10.39 18.33 -11.41
N PRO A 143 -10.81 19.37 -12.15
CA PRO A 143 -11.42 19.22 -13.47
C PRO A 143 -10.42 18.58 -14.45
N ALA A 144 -10.85 17.60 -15.22
CA ALA A 144 -9.98 16.95 -16.20
C ALA A 144 -9.52 17.90 -17.32
N SER A 145 -10.28 18.95 -17.61
CA SER A 145 -9.89 20.02 -18.54
C SER A 145 -8.62 20.79 -18.12
N THR A 146 -8.18 20.65 -16.87
CA THR A 146 -6.92 21.25 -16.38
C THR A 146 -5.72 20.33 -16.56
N ILE A 147 -5.93 19.11 -17.03
CA ILE A 147 -4.89 18.09 -17.18
C ILE A 147 -4.45 18.02 -18.65
N LYS A 148 -3.15 18.01 -18.87
CA LYS A 148 -2.55 17.80 -20.20
C LYS A 148 -2.53 16.30 -20.54
N ARG A 149 -2.01 15.49 -19.61
CA ARG A 149 -1.90 14.05 -19.77
C ARG A 149 -1.78 13.37 -18.40
N ILE A 150 -2.07 12.11 -18.34
CA ILE A 150 -1.84 11.25 -17.18
C ILE A 150 -0.89 10.13 -17.59
N GLU A 151 0.14 9.91 -16.78
CA GLU A 151 1.18 8.91 -17.05
C GLU A 151 1.12 7.82 -15.97
N VAL A 152 1.07 6.56 -16.38
CA VAL A 152 1.17 5.39 -15.49
C VAL A 152 2.56 4.80 -15.65
N ILE A 153 3.42 5.01 -14.66
CA ILE A 153 4.82 4.55 -14.64
C ILE A 153 4.86 3.21 -13.92
N THR A 154 5.09 2.16 -14.66
CA THR A 154 5.06 0.77 -14.16
C THR A 154 6.43 0.18 -13.89
N ASP A 155 7.48 0.91 -14.26
CA ASP A 155 8.87 0.51 -14.14
C ASP A 155 9.70 1.75 -13.75
N PRO A 156 9.66 2.13 -12.47
CA PRO A 156 10.50 3.22 -11.97
C PRO A 156 11.97 2.81 -12.07
N GLY A 157 12.77 3.58 -12.80
CA GLY A 157 14.20 3.28 -12.99
C GLY A 157 15.09 3.91 -11.91
N ALA A 158 16.41 3.98 -12.20
CA ALA A 158 17.46 4.42 -11.25
C ALA A 158 17.25 5.81 -10.63
N LYS A 159 16.44 6.67 -11.23
CA LYS A 159 16.09 8.00 -10.68
C LYS A 159 15.19 7.96 -9.44
N TYR A 160 14.49 6.85 -9.23
CA TYR A 160 13.65 6.65 -8.06
C TYR A 160 14.45 5.95 -6.96
N ASP A 161 13.99 6.04 -5.73
CA ASP A 161 14.68 5.40 -4.62
C ASP A 161 14.79 3.89 -4.82
N ALA A 162 15.92 3.33 -4.42
CA ALA A 162 16.19 1.89 -4.51
C ALA A 162 15.23 1.06 -3.64
N GLU A 163 14.59 1.67 -2.63
CA GLU A 163 13.56 1.06 -1.81
C GLU A 163 12.16 1.27 -2.42
N GLY A 164 11.65 0.21 -2.96
CA GLY A 164 10.31 -0.27 -3.19
C GLY A 164 9.18 0.66 -3.62
N THR A 165 9.19 1.23 -4.84
CA THR A 165 7.97 1.75 -5.47
C THR A 165 7.46 0.80 -6.55
N THR A 166 6.20 0.32 -6.44
CA THR A 166 5.64 -0.64 -7.41
C THR A 166 5.06 0.02 -8.66
N ALA A 167 4.46 1.22 -8.53
CA ALA A 167 3.93 2.01 -9.65
C ALA A 167 3.75 3.47 -9.26
N ILE A 168 3.73 4.37 -10.26
CA ILE A 168 3.50 5.80 -10.08
C ILE A 168 2.42 6.26 -11.05
N LEU A 169 1.42 6.97 -10.54
CA LEU A 169 0.41 7.69 -11.31
C LEU A 169 0.80 9.17 -11.39
N ASN A 170 1.30 9.63 -12.53
CA ASN A 170 1.73 11.01 -12.70
C ASN A 170 0.68 11.83 -13.46
N ILE A 171 0.10 12.82 -12.81
CA ILE A 171 -0.89 13.74 -13.37
C ILE A 171 -0.17 14.99 -13.86
N VAL A 172 -0.03 15.14 -15.17
CA VAL A 172 0.64 16.30 -15.79
C VAL A 172 -0.41 17.35 -16.14
N MET A 173 -0.32 18.49 -15.51
CA MET A 173 -1.27 19.60 -15.68
C MET A 173 -0.99 20.43 -16.92
N MET A 174 -2.01 21.14 -17.45
CA MET A 174 -1.87 22.09 -18.54
C MET A 174 -1.05 23.32 -18.11
N SER A 175 -0.25 23.86 -19.01
CA SER A 175 0.64 25.03 -18.73
C SER A 175 0.04 26.38 -19.12
N ASN A 176 -1.28 26.53 -19.13
CA ASN A 176 -1.91 27.77 -19.59
C ASN A 176 -1.98 28.81 -18.47
N THR A 177 -1.32 29.95 -18.64
CA THR A 177 -1.05 30.99 -17.62
C THR A 177 -2.20 31.96 -17.35
N LYS A 178 -3.28 31.96 -18.14
CA LYS A 178 -4.30 33.03 -18.10
C LYS A 178 -5.53 32.75 -17.23
N LEU A 179 -5.58 31.63 -16.53
CA LEU A 179 -6.81 31.21 -15.87
C LEU A 179 -6.68 31.37 -14.35
N GLN A 180 -7.69 31.97 -13.73
CA GLN A 180 -7.82 32.20 -12.27
C GLN A 180 -9.07 31.48 -11.76
N GLY A 181 -9.12 31.18 -10.48
CA GLY A 181 -10.32 30.59 -9.91
C GLY A 181 -10.09 29.85 -8.59
N VAL A 182 -11.21 29.36 -8.09
CA VAL A 182 -11.30 28.57 -6.86
C VAL A 182 -12.05 27.28 -7.18
N SER A 183 -11.55 26.15 -6.72
CA SER A 183 -12.23 24.86 -6.78
C SER A 183 -12.04 24.12 -5.47
N GLY A 184 -13.08 23.46 -5.00
CA GLY A 184 -13.03 22.73 -3.74
C GLY A 184 -14.02 21.56 -3.69
N ASN A 185 -13.81 20.74 -2.66
CA ASN A 185 -14.65 19.61 -2.31
C ASN A 185 -14.79 19.52 -0.80
N VAL A 186 -15.97 19.15 -0.33
CA VAL A 186 -16.22 18.71 1.05
C VAL A 186 -16.88 17.34 0.98
N ASN A 187 -16.39 16.40 1.76
CA ASN A 187 -16.92 15.05 1.80
C ASN A 187 -17.08 14.54 3.23
N SER A 188 -18.02 13.62 3.41
CA SER A 188 -18.23 12.91 4.66
C SER A 188 -18.69 11.48 4.39
N ASP A 189 -18.30 10.55 5.24
CA ASP A 189 -18.89 9.23 5.29
C ASP A 189 -19.05 8.73 6.74
N VAL A 190 -20.06 7.89 6.94
CA VAL A 190 -20.35 7.24 8.20
C VAL A 190 -20.79 5.80 7.94
N ASN A 191 -20.46 4.89 8.83
CA ASN A 191 -20.85 3.49 8.74
C ASN A 191 -21.50 2.96 10.02
N THR A 192 -22.16 1.81 9.91
CA THR A 192 -22.89 1.16 11.02
C THR A 192 -22.01 0.70 12.18
N HIS A 193 -20.68 0.69 12.03
CA HIS A 193 -19.75 0.46 13.13
C HIS A 193 -19.41 1.76 13.89
N GLY A 194 -19.99 2.91 13.51
CA GLY A 194 -19.79 4.18 14.19
C GLY A 194 -18.51 4.93 13.79
N SER A 195 -17.83 4.52 12.72
CA SER A 195 -16.70 5.28 12.20
C SER A 195 -17.18 6.41 11.31
N VAL A 196 -16.52 7.57 11.43
CA VAL A 196 -16.84 8.81 10.71
C VAL A 196 -15.59 9.32 10.00
N ARG A 197 -15.76 9.81 8.78
CA ARG A 197 -14.72 10.48 8.01
C ARG A 197 -15.25 11.80 7.49
N LEU A 198 -14.44 12.86 7.59
CA LEU A 198 -14.70 14.19 7.05
C LEU A 198 -13.47 14.63 6.25
N GLY A 199 -13.67 15.22 5.09
CA GLY A 199 -12.59 15.71 4.25
C GLY A 199 -12.94 17.03 3.58
N THR A 200 -11.91 17.85 3.35
CA THR A 200 -12.03 19.06 2.55
C THR A 200 -10.80 19.27 1.68
N TYR A 201 -11.01 19.80 0.51
CA TYR A 201 -9.98 20.19 -0.43
C TYR A 201 -10.32 21.55 -1.02
N LEU A 202 -9.34 22.42 -1.09
CA LEU A 202 -9.47 23.75 -1.71
C LEU A 202 -8.22 24.05 -2.51
N THR A 203 -8.38 24.44 -3.77
CA THR A 203 -7.28 24.99 -4.56
C THR A 203 -7.67 26.35 -5.12
N THR A 204 -6.74 27.29 -5.07
CA THR A 204 -6.91 28.64 -5.59
C THR A 204 -5.74 28.98 -6.51
N LYS A 205 -5.99 29.71 -7.57
CA LYS A 205 -4.95 30.34 -8.38
C LYS A 205 -5.24 31.82 -8.56
N VAL A 206 -4.27 32.63 -8.14
CA VAL A 206 -4.28 34.10 -8.26
C VAL A 206 -2.99 34.54 -8.92
N GLY A 207 -3.06 35.01 -10.16
CA GLY A 207 -1.87 35.37 -10.93
C GLY A 207 -0.90 34.20 -11.10
N LYS A 208 0.33 34.38 -10.64
CA LYS A 208 1.43 33.40 -10.68
C LYS A 208 1.41 32.41 -9.51
N LEU A 209 0.61 32.64 -8.47
CA LEU A 209 0.53 31.83 -7.28
C LEU A 209 -0.64 30.84 -7.34
N THR A 210 -0.34 29.57 -7.14
CA THR A 210 -1.33 28.53 -6.89
C THR A 210 -1.18 28.00 -5.49
N THR A 211 -2.26 27.98 -4.72
CA THR A 211 -2.29 27.41 -3.36
C THR A 211 -3.29 26.25 -3.30
N THR A 212 -2.91 25.17 -2.67
CA THR A 212 -3.77 24.02 -2.42
C THR A 212 -3.74 23.69 -0.93
N VAL A 213 -4.90 23.51 -0.34
CA VAL A 213 -5.09 23.07 1.05
C VAL A 213 -5.96 21.83 1.04
N ASN A 214 -5.56 20.79 1.75
CA ASN A 214 -6.45 19.70 2.09
C ASN A 214 -6.37 19.38 3.58
N TYR A 215 -7.49 18.93 4.13
CA TYR A 215 -7.57 18.48 5.50
C TYR A 215 -8.58 17.34 5.59
N ASN A 216 -8.24 16.34 6.40
CA ASN A 216 -9.03 15.14 6.57
C ASN A 216 -9.03 14.73 8.04
N TYR A 217 -10.18 14.40 8.51
CA TYR A 217 -10.45 13.86 9.82
C TYR A 217 -11.07 12.48 9.70
N MET A 218 -10.58 11.51 10.47
CA MET A 218 -11.18 10.19 10.59
C MET A 218 -11.27 9.80 12.06
N ASN A 219 -12.44 9.39 12.47
CA ASN A 219 -12.67 8.72 13.74
C ASN A 219 -13.01 7.25 13.45
N GLN A 220 -12.14 6.34 13.89
CA GLN A 220 -12.31 4.90 13.77
C GLN A 220 -12.81 4.34 15.10
N SER A 221 -13.99 3.73 15.11
CA SER A 221 -14.55 3.12 16.31
C SER A 221 -13.90 1.79 16.66
N ARG A 222 -13.96 1.39 17.94
CA ARG A 222 -13.48 0.07 18.40
C ARG A 222 -14.19 -1.08 17.68
N LYS A 223 -15.49 -0.97 17.46
CA LYS A 223 -16.31 -1.98 16.79
C LYS A 223 -15.83 -2.32 15.38
N GLN A 224 -15.21 -1.35 14.67
CA GLN A 224 -14.69 -1.58 13.33
C GLN A 224 -13.44 -2.47 13.31
N THR A 225 -12.68 -2.50 14.40
CA THR A 225 -11.40 -3.20 14.51
C THR A 225 -11.47 -4.42 15.42
N GLU A 226 -12.62 -4.63 16.06
CA GLU A 226 -12.82 -5.77 16.95
C GLU A 226 -12.57 -7.08 16.23
N ASN A 227 -11.74 -7.92 16.83
CA ASN A 227 -11.48 -9.27 16.36
C ASN A 227 -11.22 -10.22 17.53
N TYR A 228 -11.50 -11.50 17.30
CA TYR A 228 -11.15 -12.61 18.15
C TYR A 228 -9.97 -13.34 17.55
N ARG A 229 -9.01 -13.74 18.40
CA ARG A 229 -7.81 -14.50 18.00
C ARG A 229 -7.65 -15.71 18.88
N GLU A 230 -7.24 -16.81 18.27
CA GLU A 230 -6.94 -18.08 18.94
C GLU A 230 -5.69 -18.67 18.32
N GLY A 231 -4.74 -19.08 19.16
CA GLY A 231 -3.49 -19.73 18.75
C GLY A 231 -3.23 -20.99 19.56
N VAL A 232 -2.93 -22.09 18.88
CA VAL A 232 -2.51 -23.36 19.47
C VAL A 232 -1.08 -23.64 19.05
N TYR A 233 -0.19 -23.77 20.02
CA TYR A 233 1.24 -24.00 19.86
C TYR A 233 1.59 -25.40 20.36
N ASN A 234 2.18 -26.24 19.52
CA ASN A 234 2.60 -27.59 19.87
C ASN A 234 4.15 -27.65 19.84
N TYR A 235 4.77 -27.88 20.97
CA TYR A 235 6.22 -28.00 21.14
C TYR A 235 6.64 -29.46 20.95
N VAL A 236 7.25 -29.78 19.79
CA VAL A 236 7.51 -31.15 19.35
C VAL A 236 8.49 -31.88 20.30
N LYS A 237 9.53 -31.17 20.79
CA LYS A 237 10.58 -31.76 21.64
C LYS A 237 10.09 -32.16 23.02
N THR A 238 9.25 -31.33 23.63
CA THR A 238 8.80 -31.53 25.01
C THR A 238 7.43 -32.21 25.08
N GLY A 239 6.67 -32.19 23.97
CA GLY A 239 5.28 -32.64 23.94
C GLY A 239 4.32 -31.67 24.62
N GLU A 240 4.80 -30.48 25.00
CA GLU A 240 4.00 -29.42 25.63
C GLU A 240 3.08 -28.76 24.62
N GLN A 241 1.98 -28.19 25.09
CA GLN A 241 1.04 -27.42 24.29
C GLN A 241 0.73 -26.10 24.97
N LYS A 242 0.81 -24.98 24.22
CA LYS A 242 0.34 -23.66 24.66
C LYS A 242 -0.93 -23.28 23.89
N HIS A 243 -1.91 -22.78 24.59
CA HIS A 243 -3.14 -22.22 24.04
C HIS A 243 -3.26 -20.74 24.43
N GLU A 244 -3.49 -19.90 23.47
CA GLU A 244 -3.68 -18.47 23.63
C GLU A 244 -4.93 -18.04 22.88
N TYR A 245 -5.88 -17.39 23.54
CA TYR A 245 -7.11 -16.94 22.91
C TYR A 245 -7.62 -15.65 23.54
N GLY A 246 -8.29 -14.80 22.75
CA GLY A 246 -8.76 -13.53 23.26
C GLY A 246 -9.29 -12.59 22.20
N THR A 247 -9.57 -11.37 22.63
CA THR A 247 -10.11 -10.31 21.76
C THR A 247 -9.18 -9.11 21.74
N ASN A 248 -9.19 -8.38 20.64
CA ASN A 248 -8.55 -7.08 20.57
C ASN A 248 -9.41 -6.07 19.80
N SER A 249 -9.24 -4.78 20.11
CA SER A 249 -9.92 -3.67 19.45
C SER A 249 -9.14 -2.38 19.61
N THR A 250 -9.24 -1.49 18.62
CA THR A 250 -8.56 -0.20 18.62
C THR A 250 -9.53 0.90 18.20
N ALA A 251 -9.63 1.96 18.99
CA ALA A 251 -10.21 3.22 18.55
C ALA A 251 -9.09 4.16 18.10
N ALA A 252 -9.31 4.92 17.03
CA ALA A 252 -8.30 5.86 16.55
C ALA A 252 -8.94 7.16 16.03
N THR A 253 -8.23 8.27 16.27
CA THR A 253 -8.53 9.57 15.68
C THR A 253 -7.34 10.00 14.83
N ILE A 254 -7.61 10.32 13.56
CA ILE A 254 -6.59 10.67 12.58
C ILE A 254 -6.89 12.05 12.03
N HIS A 255 -5.88 12.91 12.04
CA HIS A 255 -5.87 14.21 11.38
C HIS A 255 -4.77 14.19 10.33
N PHE A 256 -5.11 14.41 9.09
CA PHE A 256 -4.15 14.49 8.01
C PHE A 256 -4.40 15.73 7.18
N GLY A 257 -3.35 16.46 6.84
CA GLY A 257 -3.47 17.65 6.00
C GLY A 257 -2.20 17.98 5.22
N ASN A 258 -2.40 18.79 4.20
CA ASN A 258 -1.33 19.33 3.37
C ASN A 258 -1.67 20.76 2.94
N ILE A 259 -0.67 21.63 2.98
CA ILE A 259 -0.70 22.94 2.35
C ILE A 259 0.43 22.97 1.32
N SER A 260 0.13 23.34 0.09
CA SER A 260 1.14 23.52 -0.95
C SER A 260 0.94 24.80 -1.71
N ALA A 261 2.04 25.49 -2.02
CA ALA A 261 2.10 26.68 -2.83
C ALA A 261 3.05 26.48 -4.00
N SER A 262 2.69 26.98 -5.17
CA SER A 262 3.49 26.92 -6.39
C SER A 262 3.51 28.32 -7.02
N TYR A 263 4.70 28.89 -7.17
CA TYR A 263 4.90 30.24 -7.70
C TYR A 263 5.67 30.18 -9.03
N GLU A 264 5.01 30.61 -10.10
CA GLU A 264 5.59 30.72 -11.44
C GLU A 264 6.42 32.02 -11.54
N ILE A 265 7.73 31.95 -11.25
CA ILE A 265 8.60 33.12 -11.33
C ILE A 265 8.54 33.68 -12.76
N ASP A 266 8.77 32.80 -13.74
CA ASP A 266 8.59 33.04 -15.17
C ASP A 266 8.28 31.73 -15.94
N SER A 267 8.38 31.72 -17.28
CA SER A 267 8.11 30.55 -18.11
C SER A 267 9.08 29.39 -17.91
N LEU A 268 10.30 29.68 -17.45
CA LEU A 268 11.39 28.70 -17.28
C LEU A 268 11.62 28.33 -15.80
N ASN A 269 11.20 29.19 -14.86
CA ASN A 269 11.51 29.07 -13.44
C ASN A 269 10.27 28.89 -12.60
N LEU A 270 10.26 27.84 -11.78
CA LEU A 270 9.15 27.48 -10.92
C LEU A 270 9.66 27.16 -9.51
N LEU A 271 9.03 27.76 -8.50
CA LEU A 271 9.27 27.48 -7.09
C LEU A 271 8.03 26.79 -6.51
N THR A 272 8.21 25.68 -5.79
CA THR A 272 7.13 24.96 -5.10
C THR A 272 7.51 24.72 -3.64
N ALA A 273 6.62 25.06 -2.73
CA ALA A 273 6.74 24.75 -1.30
C ALA A 273 5.54 23.93 -0.85
N SER A 274 5.73 22.98 0.06
CA SER A 274 4.64 22.24 0.65
C SER A 274 4.93 21.82 2.09
N THR A 275 3.87 21.77 2.90
CA THR A 275 3.90 21.24 4.26
C THR A 275 2.83 20.16 4.39
N THR A 276 3.17 19.04 5.03
CA THR A 276 2.25 17.97 5.38
C THR A 276 2.23 17.78 6.89
N PHE A 277 1.09 17.37 7.44
CA PHE A 277 1.02 16.90 8.81
C PHE A 277 0.13 15.67 8.91
N LEU A 278 0.49 14.76 9.82
CA LEU A 278 -0.28 13.60 10.21
C LEU A 278 -0.29 13.53 11.73
N GLY A 279 -1.45 13.74 12.33
CA GLY A 279 -1.72 13.50 13.74
C GLY A 279 -2.52 12.21 13.89
N TYR A 280 -2.02 11.26 14.66
CA TYR A 280 -2.69 9.99 14.94
C TYR A 280 -2.73 9.79 16.46
N LYS A 281 -3.93 9.55 16.99
CA LYS A 281 -4.13 9.13 18.38
C LYS A 281 -4.90 7.83 18.39
N ALA A 282 -4.50 6.88 19.23
CA ALA A 282 -5.17 5.59 19.34
C ALA A 282 -5.22 5.09 20.78
N ASP A 283 -6.28 4.34 21.06
CA ASP A 283 -6.47 3.59 22.27
C ASP A 283 -6.76 2.14 21.89
N ALA A 284 -5.83 1.23 22.17
CA ALA A 284 -6.00 -0.19 21.92
C ALA A 284 -6.24 -0.95 23.22
N ASN A 285 -7.09 -1.96 23.15
CA ASN A 285 -7.35 -2.91 24.21
C ASN A 285 -7.21 -4.31 23.65
N ALA A 286 -6.51 -5.18 24.38
CA ALA A 286 -6.49 -6.62 24.10
C ALA A 286 -6.63 -7.38 25.42
N GLN A 287 -7.40 -8.44 25.36
CA GLN A 287 -7.59 -9.38 26.47
C GLN A 287 -7.33 -10.77 25.95
N SER A 288 -6.46 -11.53 26.61
CA SER A 288 -6.20 -12.91 26.23
C SER A 288 -5.95 -13.79 27.44
N THR A 289 -6.31 -15.07 27.31
CA THR A 289 -5.94 -16.12 28.24
C THR A 289 -4.81 -16.93 27.64
N ASN A 290 -3.80 -17.20 28.44
CA ASN A 290 -2.63 -18.02 28.09
C ASN A 290 -2.56 -19.22 29.00
N GLU A 291 -2.50 -20.41 28.42
CA GLU A 291 -2.40 -21.68 29.14
C GLU A 291 -1.30 -22.52 28.50
N ARG A 292 -0.46 -23.18 29.32
CA ARG A 292 0.53 -24.16 28.84
C ARG A 292 0.39 -25.45 29.62
N TRP A 293 0.38 -26.55 28.89
CA TRP A 293 0.14 -27.88 29.39
C TRP A 293 1.31 -28.79 29.04
N ASP A 294 1.67 -29.72 29.92
CA ASP A 294 2.66 -30.76 29.66
C ASP A 294 2.11 -31.89 28.76
N LYS A 295 2.96 -32.84 28.40
CA LYS A 295 2.59 -34.02 27.60
C LYS A 295 1.54 -34.91 28.26
N ASN A 296 1.35 -34.84 29.57
CA ASN A 296 0.39 -35.59 30.36
C ASN A 296 -0.90 -34.79 30.61
N SER A 297 -1.07 -33.66 29.97
CA SER A 297 -2.20 -32.72 30.16
C SER A 297 -2.25 -32.12 31.59
N GLN A 298 -1.11 -31.99 32.25
CA GLN A 298 -0.98 -31.22 33.50
C GLN A 298 -0.68 -29.76 33.21
N LEU A 299 -1.36 -28.86 33.90
CA LEU A 299 -1.20 -27.42 33.73
C LEU A 299 0.18 -26.97 34.21
N ILE A 300 0.99 -26.42 33.31
CA ILE A 300 2.30 -25.84 33.64
C ILE A 300 2.11 -24.42 34.16
N TYR A 301 1.37 -23.58 33.44
CA TYR A 301 0.96 -22.24 33.88
C TYR A 301 -0.36 -21.83 33.20
N LYS A 302 -1.05 -20.91 33.85
CA LYS A 302 -2.19 -20.17 33.29
C LYS A 302 -2.19 -18.75 33.78
N PHE A 303 -2.58 -17.81 32.93
CA PHE A 303 -2.83 -16.42 33.31
C PHE A 303 -3.71 -15.72 32.27
N ASP A 304 -4.46 -14.73 32.72
CA ASP A 304 -5.13 -13.77 31.87
C ASP A 304 -4.26 -12.54 31.70
N ASN A 305 -4.24 -12.03 30.48
CA ASN A 305 -3.47 -10.90 30.06
C ASN A 305 -4.42 -9.77 29.59
N ASN A 306 -4.36 -8.62 30.25
CA ASN A 306 -5.07 -7.41 29.87
C ASN A 306 -4.06 -6.35 29.44
N MET A 307 -4.07 -6.05 28.15
CA MET A 307 -3.21 -5.05 27.53
C MET A 307 -4.02 -3.82 27.15
N THR A 308 -3.50 -2.65 27.51
CA THR A 308 -4.05 -1.37 27.03
C THR A 308 -2.93 -0.47 26.54
N THR A 309 -3.21 0.31 25.49
CA THR A 309 -2.33 1.40 25.04
C THR A 309 -3.08 2.72 25.10
N PRO A 310 -3.24 3.29 26.31
CA PRO A 310 -3.97 4.54 26.45
C PRO A 310 -3.18 5.69 25.84
N GLY A 311 -3.83 6.44 24.92
CA GLY A 311 -3.28 7.68 24.40
C GLY A 311 -2.03 7.53 23.55
N TYR A 312 -1.85 6.41 22.82
CA TYR A 312 -0.83 6.36 21.77
C TYR A 312 -0.95 7.58 20.87
N SER A 313 0.13 8.31 20.66
CA SER A 313 0.15 9.49 19.82
C SER A 313 1.34 9.49 18.87
N HIS A 314 1.07 9.85 17.63
CA HIS A 314 2.06 10.01 16.57
C HIS A 314 1.78 11.32 15.85
N LEU A 315 2.76 12.20 15.80
CA LEU A 315 2.71 13.46 15.06
C LEU A 315 3.87 13.48 14.07
N ASN A 316 3.55 13.54 12.79
CA ASN A 316 4.51 13.74 11.71
C ASN A 316 4.27 15.10 11.05
N ILE A 317 5.31 15.88 10.85
CA ILE A 317 5.30 17.14 10.11
C ILE A 317 6.39 17.06 9.05
N GLY A 318 6.02 17.32 7.79
CA GLY A 318 6.94 17.36 6.67
C GLY A 318 6.91 18.74 6.01
N GLY A 319 8.08 19.22 5.59
CA GLY A 319 8.24 20.43 4.78
C GLY A 319 9.08 20.13 3.54
N ARG A 320 8.76 20.73 2.40
CA ARG A 320 9.50 20.56 1.16
C ARG A 320 9.57 21.84 0.36
N LEU A 321 10.71 22.05 -0.27
CA LEU A 321 10.98 23.16 -1.19
C LEU A 321 11.63 22.62 -2.45
N ASP A 322 11.08 22.94 -3.63
CA ASP A 322 11.61 22.54 -4.94
C ASP A 322 11.77 23.78 -5.82
N TYR A 323 12.93 23.91 -6.43
CA TYR A 323 13.18 24.88 -7.50
C TYR A 323 13.48 24.15 -8.79
N GLN A 324 12.73 24.46 -9.84
CA GLN A 324 12.89 23.88 -11.17
C GLN A 324 13.27 24.97 -12.17
N HIS A 325 14.34 24.71 -12.92
CA HIS A 325 14.78 25.49 -14.05
C HIS A 325 14.68 24.68 -15.34
N LYS A 326 13.97 25.20 -16.34
CA LYS A 326 13.93 24.69 -17.71
C LYS A 326 14.80 25.57 -18.59
N THR A 327 15.59 24.97 -19.46
CA THR A 327 16.36 25.73 -20.44
C THR A 327 15.54 25.95 -21.72
N HIS A 328 16.11 26.60 -22.70
CA HIS A 328 15.49 26.75 -24.03
C HIS A 328 15.47 25.44 -24.85
N LEU A 329 16.26 24.43 -24.44
CA LEU A 329 16.24 23.11 -25.04
C LEU A 329 15.03 22.31 -24.49
N ASP A 330 14.10 21.96 -25.38
CA ASP A 330 12.90 21.24 -24.98
C ASP A 330 13.23 19.90 -24.29
N GLY A 331 12.70 19.73 -23.08
CA GLY A 331 12.96 18.56 -22.24
C GLY A 331 14.22 18.61 -21.40
N GLU A 332 15.04 19.68 -21.47
CA GLU A 332 16.16 19.88 -20.54
C GLU A 332 15.69 20.55 -19.25
N ILE A 333 15.94 19.90 -18.10
CA ILE A 333 15.39 20.30 -16.80
C ILE A 333 16.43 20.07 -15.71
N LEU A 334 16.67 21.12 -14.88
CA LEU A 334 17.39 21.02 -13.63
C LEU A 334 16.39 21.22 -12.48
N THR A 335 16.44 20.35 -11.47
CA THR A 335 15.62 20.49 -10.26
C THR A 335 16.51 20.42 -9.02
N LEU A 336 16.34 21.38 -8.12
CA LEU A 336 16.95 21.41 -6.79
C LEU A 336 15.84 21.21 -5.77
N SER A 337 16.04 20.30 -4.84
CA SER A 337 15.01 19.94 -3.87
C SER A 337 15.57 19.80 -2.45
N TYR A 338 14.81 20.29 -1.48
CA TYR A 338 15.07 20.09 -0.05
C TYR A 338 13.81 19.56 0.63
N MET A 339 13.97 18.60 1.54
CA MET A 339 12.89 18.06 2.35
C MET A 339 13.31 17.95 3.81
N LEU A 340 12.40 18.33 4.70
CA LEU A 340 12.46 18.11 6.15
C LEU A 340 11.29 17.21 6.54
N ALA A 341 11.55 16.14 7.33
CA ALA A 341 10.52 15.37 7.99
C ALA A 341 10.84 15.26 9.49
N ALA A 342 9.86 15.53 10.32
CA ALA A 342 9.98 15.44 11.78
C ALA A 342 8.81 14.62 12.34
N THR A 343 9.13 13.61 13.13
CA THR A 343 8.15 12.75 13.78
C THR A 343 8.37 12.76 15.29
N ARG A 344 7.26 12.84 16.02
CA ARG A 344 7.23 12.61 17.47
C ARG A 344 6.21 11.51 17.75
N GLN A 345 6.63 10.50 18.48
CA GLN A 345 5.78 9.39 18.91
C GLN A 345 5.85 9.25 20.42
N HIS A 346 4.72 9.03 21.03
CA HIS A 346 4.60 8.70 22.45
C HIS A 346 3.62 7.54 22.58
N SER A 347 4.04 6.48 23.26
CA SER A 347 3.20 5.35 23.58
C SER A 347 3.32 4.99 25.05
N ILE A 348 2.18 4.74 25.66
CA ILE A 348 2.07 4.11 26.96
C ILE A 348 1.46 2.73 26.70
N PHE A 349 2.17 1.70 27.09
CA PHE A 349 1.73 0.32 26.98
C PHE A 349 1.59 -0.23 28.38
N ARG A 350 0.38 -0.55 28.77
CA ARG A 350 0.06 -1.08 30.09
C ARG A 350 -0.35 -2.54 29.98
N GLN A 351 0.29 -3.38 30.75
CA GLN A 351 0.09 -4.81 30.77
C GLN A 351 -0.24 -5.26 32.20
N MET A 352 -1.37 -5.96 32.37
CA MET A 352 -1.80 -6.49 33.66
C MET A 352 -2.08 -7.99 33.53
N TYR A 353 -1.63 -8.77 34.51
CA TYR A 353 -1.84 -10.21 34.57
C TYR A 353 -2.76 -10.56 35.75
N ASN A 354 -3.75 -11.41 35.48
CA ASN A 354 -4.74 -11.85 36.44
C ASN A 354 -4.91 -13.38 36.38
N ASN A 355 -5.61 -13.97 37.35
CA ASN A 355 -5.94 -15.40 37.39
C ASN A 355 -4.69 -16.29 37.20
N MET A 356 -3.60 -15.93 37.87
CA MET A 356 -2.27 -16.51 37.67
C MET A 356 -2.14 -17.83 38.41
N VAL A 357 -1.74 -18.88 37.72
CA VAL A 357 -1.36 -20.19 38.25
C VAL A 357 0.05 -20.49 37.73
N ASN A 358 1.01 -20.74 38.67
CA ASN A 358 2.41 -21.00 38.33
C ASN A 358 3.00 -19.97 37.36
N PHE A 359 2.74 -18.68 37.62
CA PHE A 359 3.10 -17.61 36.74
C PHE A 359 4.62 -17.48 36.57
N PRO A 360 5.17 -17.41 35.35
CA PRO A 360 6.60 -17.62 35.11
C PRO A 360 7.49 -16.38 35.35
N VAL A 361 6.95 -15.28 35.86
CA VAL A 361 7.69 -14.04 36.16
C VAL A 361 7.30 -13.47 37.51
N ASN A 362 8.17 -12.59 38.07
CA ASN A 362 8.03 -12.05 39.44
C ASN A 362 7.42 -10.63 39.43
N TYR A 363 6.48 -10.35 38.52
CA TYR A 363 5.71 -9.12 38.50
C TYR A 363 4.27 -9.40 38.06
N THR A 364 3.33 -8.57 38.48
CA THR A 364 1.90 -8.71 38.16
C THR A 364 1.42 -7.77 37.10
N SER A 365 2.17 -6.71 36.85
CA SER A 365 1.91 -5.75 35.78
C SER A 365 3.18 -4.99 35.42
N TYR A 366 3.18 -4.34 34.27
CA TYR A 366 4.15 -3.32 33.92
C TYR A 366 3.57 -2.24 33.04
N ASP A 367 4.09 -1.03 33.19
CA ASP A 367 3.85 0.09 32.31
C ASP A 367 5.11 0.37 31.49
N GLN A 368 5.01 0.39 30.16
CA GLN A 368 6.09 0.83 29.28
C GLN A 368 5.73 2.19 28.70
N ASN A 369 6.55 3.19 28.97
CA ASN A 369 6.43 4.55 28.45
C ASN A 369 7.55 4.81 27.45
N THR A 370 7.22 4.88 26.16
CA THR A 370 8.20 5.08 25.08
C THR A 370 7.97 6.41 24.41
N ARG A 371 9.04 7.20 24.27
CA ARG A 371 9.08 8.47 23.55
C ARG A 371 10.12 8.41 22.45
N GLU A 372 9.69 8.69 21.24
CA GLU A 372 10.54 8.67 20.06
C GLU A 372 10.50 10.00 19.33
N ARG A 373 11.66 10.42 18.86
CA ARG A 373 11.83 11.59 17.99
C ARG A 373 12.67 11.21 16.80
N PHE A 374 12.15 11.51 15.64
CA PHE A 374 12.81 11.29 14.37
C PHE A 374 12.89 12.62 13.61
N THR A 375 14.04 12.90 13.02
CA THR A 375 14.24 14.06 12.13
C THR A 375 15.06 13.63 10.92
N GLU A 376 14.60 14.00 9.74
CA GLU A 376 15.27 13.72 8.49
C GLU A 376 15.39 14.97 7.64
N HIS A 377 16.59 15.22 7.11
CA HIS A 377 16.87 16.23 6.10
C HIS A 377 17.31 15.54 4.82
N THR A 378 16.74 15.94 3.70
CA THR A 378 17.12 15.40 2.38
C THR A 378 17.37 16.51 1.39
N PHE A 379 18.49 16.40 0.70
CA PHE A 379 18.89 17.28 -0.41
C PHE A 379 18.98 16.44 -1.67
N GLN A 380 18.44 16.96 -2.78
CA GLN A 380 18.46 16.25 -4.06
C GLN A 380 18.66 17.22 -5.22
N ILE A 381 19.48 16.80 -6.19
CA ILE A 381 19.71 17.49 -7.46
C ILE A 381 19.40 16.49 -8.58
N ASP A 382 18.53 16.87 -9.51
CA ASP A 382 18.18 16.07 -10.68
C ASP A 382 18.41 16.87 -11.96
N TYR A 383 19.01 16.22 -12.94
CA TYR A 383 19.25 16.78 -14.25
C TYR A 383 18.82 15.83 -15.36
N VAL A 384 18.06 16.36 -16.30
CA VAL A 384 17.60 15.66 -17.48
C VAL A 384 18.06 16.40 -18.70
N ARG A 385 18.67 15.70 -19.68
CA ARG A 385 19.08 16.27 -20.95
C ARG A 385 18.78 15.33 -22.11
N PRO A 386 17.97 15.76 -23.09
CA PRO A 386 17.86 15.09 -24.37
C PRO A 386 19.08 15.40 -25.25
N PHE A 387 19.53 14.41 -26.03
CA PHE A 387 20.58 14.55 -27.03
C PHE A 387 20.03 14.12 -28.39
N GLY A 388 19.80 15.09 -29.26
CA GLY A 388 19.15 14.85 -30.54
C GLY A 388 17.74 14.23 -30.37
N LYS A 389 17.31 13.44 -31.34
CA LYS A 389 15.94 12.92 -31.43
C LYS A 389 15.69 11.64 -30.63
N TYR A 390 16.75 10.87 -30.39
CA TYR A 390 16.60 9.48 -29.95
C TYR A 390 17.18 9.19 -28.57
N HIS A 391 17.98 10.08 -28.02
CA HIS A 391 18.78 9.85 -26.82
C HIS A 391 18.40 10.81 -25.69
N LYS A 392 18.36 10.31 -24.48
CA LYS A 392 18.13 11.12 -23.27
C LYS A 392 18.97 10.58 -22.12
N ILE A 393 19.62 11.46 -21.38
CA ILE A 393 20.31 11.16 -20.13
C ILE A 393 19.53 11.76 -18.98
N GLU A 394 19.40 10.99 -17.90
CA GLU A 394 18.89 11.41 -16.61
C GLU A 394 19.96 11.10 -15.55
N SER A 395 20.34 12.10 -14.76
CA SER A 395 21.33 11.97 -13.69
C SER A 395 20.90 12.73 -12.45
N GLY A 396 21.44 12.38 -11.30
CA GLY A 396 21.17 13.11 -10.08
C GLY A 396 21.93 12.57 -8.89
N THR A 397 21.89 13.38 -7.82
CA THR A 397 22.48 13.05 -6.52
C THR A 397 21.47 13.31 -5.41
N LYS A 398 21.54 12.52 -4.33
CA LYS A 398 20.69 12.64 -3.15
C LYS A 398 21.52 12.46 -1.90
N TYR A 399 21.30 13.31 -0.89
CA TYR A 399 21.93 13.18 0.41
C TYR A 399 20.89 13.26 1.51
N ILE A 400 20.89 12.27 2.40
CA ILE A 400 19.92 12.11 3.49
C ILE A 400 20.67 12.11 4.81
N LEU A 401 20.16 12.89 5.78
CA LEU A 401 20.59 12.93 7.17
C LEU A 401 19.42 12.51 8.05
N ARG A 402 19.59 11.46 8.86
CA ARG A 402 18.58 10.93 9.78
C ARG A 402 19.08 10.93 11.21
N TYR A 403 18.24 11.42 12.10
CA TYR A 403 18.47 11.46 13.54
C TYR A 403 17.28 10.86 14.27
N ASN A 404 17.52 9.79 15.02
CA ASN A 404 16.52 9.11 15.80
C ASN A 404 16.94 9.04 17.24
N ASN A 405 16.02 9.37 18.15
CA ASN A 405 16.18 9.22 19.59
C ASN A 405 14.96 8.47 20.11
N SER A 406 15.18 7.41 20.87
CA SER A 406 14.16 6.67 21.59
C SER A 406 14.54 6.56 23.06
N THR A 407 13.57 6.77 23.95
CA THR A 407 13.68 6.52 25.39
C THR A 407 12.47 5.69 25.78
N SER A 408 12.70 4.54 26.39
CA SER A 408 11.69 3.64 26.92
C SER A 408 11.94 3.38 28.39
N LEU A 409 10.94 3.63 29.21
CA LEU A 409 10.92 3.29 30.65
C LEU A 409 9.94 2.16 30.84
N MET A 410 10.38 1.09 31.49
CA MET A 410 9.54 -0.03 31.93
C MET A 410 9.50 -0.01 33.47
N ASP A 411 8.30 0.17 33.99
CA ASP A 411 7.99 0.20 35.43
C ASP A 411 7.24 -1.10 35.77
N TYR A 412 7.87 -1.96 36.59
CA TYR A 412 7.35 -3.28 36.94
C TYR A 412 6.72 -3.28 38.33
N GLN A 413 5.50 -3.77 38.46
CA GLN A 413 4.85 -3.99 39.74
C GLN A 413 5.18 -5.40 40.26
N GLY A 414 6.27 -5.49 41.08
CA GLY A 414 6.79 -6.75 41.62
C GLY A 414 8.21 -6.61 42.09
N THR A 415 8.97 -7.71 42.09
CA THR A 415 10.39 -7.72 42.53
C THR A 415 11.38 -7.51 41.36
N THR A 416 10.87 -7.44 40.11
CA THR A 416 11.69 -7.14 38.95
C THR A 416 12.06 -5.66 38.95
N PRO A 417 13.35 -5.29 38.81
CA PRO A 417 13.77 -3.88 38.76
C PRO A 417 13.22 -3.18 37.52
N ASP A 418 12.92 -1.89 37.66
CA ASP A 418 12.58 -1.02 36.53
C ASP A 418 13.74 -0.94 35.55
N MET A 419 13.40 -0.76 34.29
CA MET A 419 14.37 -0.70 33.21
C MET A 419 14.18 0.57 32.39
N GLU A 420 15.23 1.36 32.26
CA GLU A 420 15.29 2.47 31.29
C GLU A 420 16.17 2.07 30.11
N SER A 421 15.73 2.33 28.89
CA SER A 421 16.50 2.14 27.67
C SER A 421 16.56 3.44 26.89
N LYS A 422 17.77 3.87 26.56
CA LYS A 422 18.06 5.06 25.75
C LYS A 422 18.80 4.66 24.49
N PHE A 423 18.20 4.93 23.35
CA PHE A 423 18.74 4.57 22.05
C PHE A 423 18.82 5.79 21.12
N LYS A 424 19.99 6.01 20.51
CA LYS A 424 20.21 7.03 19.48
C LYS A 424 20.71 6.35 18.21
N HIS A 425 20.10 6.66 17.09
CA HIS A 425 20.51 6.16 15.79
C HIS A 425 20.60 7.28 14.77
N ASN A 426 21.78 7.44 14.17
CA ASN A 426 22.06 8.40 13.11
C ASN A 426 22.41 7.66 11.83
N ALA A 427 21.83 8.06 10.71
CA ALA A 427 22.17 7.53 9.41
C ALA A 427 22.41 8.65 8.39
N GLN A 428 23.41 8.46 7.55
CA GLN A 428 23.73 9.33 6.42
C GLN A 428 23.69 8.45 5.17
N VAL A 429 22.94 8.88 4.15
CA VAL A 429 22.86 8.17 2.87
C VAL A 429 23.25 9.13 1.75
N ALA A 430 24.33 8.82 1.05
CA ALA A 430 24.74 9.51 -0.16
C ALA A 430 24.44 8.63 -1.38
N ALA A 431 23.68 9.14 -2.33
CA ALA A 431 23.31 8.42 -3.54
C ALA A 431 23.60 9.22 -4.80
N ALA A 432 24.01 8.52 -5.85
CA ALA A 432 24.16 9.09 -7.19
C ALA A 432 23.57 8.10 -8.20
N TYR A 433 22.94 8.62 -9.26
CA TYR A 433 22.41 7.78 -10.32
C TYR A 433 22.66 8.38 -11.71
N LEU A 434 22.72 7.47 -12.69
CA LEU A 434 22.79 7.79 -14.11
C LEU A 434 21.85 6.82 -14.86
N SER A 435 21.04 7.34 -15.76
CA SER A 435 20.21 6.55 -16.66
C SER A 435 20.37 7.06 -18.10
N TYR A 436 20.52 6.14 -19.02
CA TYR A 436 20.51 6.40 -20.46
C TYR A 436 19.26 5.79 -21.08
N ILE A 437 18.56 6.54 -21.90
CA ILE A 437 17.33 6.16 -22.57
C ILE A 437 17.53 6.37 -24.08
N PHE A 438 17.25 5.33 -24.85
CA PHE A 438 17.25 5.31 -26.29
C PHE A 438 15.85 4.97 -26.80
N THR A 439 15.34 5.74 -27.79
CA THR A 439 14.02 5.48 -28.38
C THR A 439 14.10 5.73 -29.88
N ALA A 440 13.98 4.69 -30.70
CA ALA A 440 14.00 4.78 -32.15
C ALA A 440 13.04 3.78 -32.79
N GLY A 441 12.12 4.26 -33.66
CA GLY A 441 11.15 3.43 -34.35
C GLY A 441 10.29 2.59 -33.39
N LYS A 442 10.36 1.27 -33.52
CA LYS A 442 9.62 0.31 -32.67
C LYS A 442 10.36 -0.09 -31.40
N TRP A 443 11.61 0.33 -31.23
CA TRP A 443 12.47 -0.04 -30.12
C TRP A 443 12.64 1.08 -29.13
N ALA A 444 12.60 0.75 -27.86
CA ALA A 444 13.06 1.62 -26.80
C ALA A 444 13.89 0.81 -25.81
N ALA A 445 15.00 1.39 -25.35
CA ALA A 445 15.89 0.77 -24.37
C ALA A 445 16.20 1.77 -23.25
N ARG A 446 16.36 1.28 -22.05
CA ARG A 446 16.80 2.05 -20.88
C ARG A 446 17.81 1.24 -20.10
N ALA A 447 18.91 1.86 -19.71
CA ALA A 447 19.89 1.31 -18.78
C ALA A 447 20.15 2.36 -17.68
N GLY A 448 20.15 1.94 -16.44
CA GLY A 448 20.36 2.81 -15.30
C GLY A 448 21.20 2.14 -14.23
N LEU A 449 22.01 2.93 -13.57
CA LEU A 449 22.81 2.52 -12.43
C LEU A 449 22.66 3.56 -11.32
N ARG A 450 22.40 3.07 -10.12
CA ARG A 450 22.38 3.88 -8.89
C ARG A 450 23.37 3.27 -7.90
N TYR A 451 24.14 4.13 -7.28
CA TYR A 451 25.03 3.77 -6.18
C TYR A 451 24.56 4.47 -4.91
N GLU A 452 24.51 3.77 -3.80
CA GLU A 452 24.15 4.32 -2.50
C GLU A 452 25.19 3.90 -1.45
N PHE A 453 25.78 4.89 -0.79
CA PHE A 453 26.63 4.73 0.38
C PHE A 453 25.84 5.11 1.62
N THR A 454 25.74 4.21 2.60
CA THR A 454 25.05 4.45 3.86
C THR A 454 26.01 4.28 5.02
N ARG A 455 26.13 5.32 5.84
CA ARG A 455 26.84 5.27 7.13
C ARG A 455 25.83 5.32 8.26
N MET A 456 25.88 4.34 9.17
CA MET A 456 25.00 4.26 10.33
C MET A 456 25.83 4.26 11.62
N LYS A 457 25.30 4.93 12.65
CA LYS A 457 25.82 4.91 14.02
C LYS A 457 24.65 4.71 14.99
N ALA A 458 24.72 3.68 15.81
CA ALA A 458 23.84 3.49 16.95
C ALA A 458 24.62 3.68 18.25
N SER A 459 24.04 4.33 19.24
CA SER A 459 24.64 4.54 20.55
C SER A 459 23.60 4.36 21.65
N TYR A 460 24.09 3.89 22.79
CA TYR A 460 23.30 3.52 23.97
C TYR A 460 23.78 4.35 25.18
N PRO A 461 23.26 5.57 25.38
CA PRO A 461 23.71 6.47 26.45
C PRO A 461 23.50 5.93 27.86
N ASP A 462 22.64 4.92 28.03
CA ASP A 462 22.39 4.20 29.27
C ASP A 462 23.41 3.08 29.57
N GLY A 463 24.36 2.84 28.63
CA GLY A 463 25.34 1.76 28.76
C GLY A 463 24.76 0.36 28.59
N SER A 464 23.51 0.21 28.17
CA SER A 464 22.82 -1.08 28.04
C SER A 464 23.42 -1.98 26.95
N ASN A 465 24.07 -1.38 25.94
CA ASN A 465 24.72 -2.08 24.84
C ASN A 465 25.95 -1.30 24.33
N ALA A 466 26.83 -1.97 23.60
CA ALA A 466 27.97 -1.34 22.96
C ALA A 466 27.53 -0.50 21.73
N ASP A 467 28.16 0.65 21.55
CA ASP A 467 27.96 1.46 20.34
C ASP A 467 28.28 0.67 19.08
N TYR A 468 27.49 0.90 18.04
CA TYR A 468 27.60 0.20 16.76
C TYR A 468 27.78 1.18 15.61
N HIS A 469 28.63 0.79 14.63
CA HIS A 469 28.87 1.52 13.40
C HIS A 469 28.80 0.57 12.20
N ALA A 470 28.11 0.99 11.13
CA ALA A 470 28.09 0.25 9.87
C ALA A 470 28.22 1.19 8.67
N ASN A 471 28.90 0.68 7.64
CA ASN A 471 28.96 1.28 6.32
C ASN A 471 28.43 0.27 5.30
N LEU A 472 27.43 0.67 4.51
CA LEU A 472 26.82 -0.15 3.47
C LEU A 472 27.10 0.47 2.11
N ASN A 473 27.39 -0.39 1.12
CA ASN A 473 27.61 0.01 -0.26
C ASN A 473 26.67 -0.78 -1.16
N ASP A 474 25.74 -0.09 -1.81
CA ASP A 474 24.71 -0.69 -2.60
C ASP A 474 24.74 -0.22 -4.05
N TRP A 475 24.99 -1.16 -4.97
CA TRP A 475 24.85 -0.96 -6.40
C TRP A 475 23.49 -1.48 -6.86
N VAL A 476 22.73 -0.63 -7.55
CA VAL A 476 21.35 -0.88 -7.94
C VAL A 476 21.19 -0.69 -9.45
N PRO A 477 21.58 -1.70 -10.25
CA PRO A 477 21.39 -1.66 -11.69
C PRO A 477 19.95 -1.92 -12.06
N SER A 478 19.53 -1.29 -13.18
CA SER A 478 18.25 -1.52 -13.85
C SER A 478 18.42 -1.48 -15.36
N ALA A 479 17.68 -2.31 -16.08
CA ALA A 479 17.65 -2.31 -17.54
C ALA A 479 16.27 -2.68 -18.04
N SER A 480 15.81 -2.06 -19.13
CA SER A 480 14.60 -2.46 -19.80
C SER A 480 14.71 -2.30 -21.33
N LEU A 481 14.06 -3.21 -22.04
CA LEU A 481 13.98 -3.24 -23.51
C LEU A 481 12.52 -3.41 -23.89
N GLN A 482 12.00 -2.53 -24.73
CA GLN A 482 10.64 -2.57 -25.22
C GLN A 482 10.62 -2.67 -26.73
N TYR A 483 9.72 -3.51 -27.24
CA TYR A 483 9.41 -3.63 -28.64
C TYR A 483 7.91 -3.36 -28.89
N LYS A 484 7.63 -2.41 -29.73
CA LYS A 484 6.27 -2.07 -30.17
C LYS A 484 5.89 -2.97 -31.34
N ILE A 485 5.12 -4.02 -31.10
CA ILE A 485 4.67 -4.98 -32.11
C ILE A 485 3.72 -4.26 -33.07
N SER A 486 2.72 -3.56 -32.51
CA SER A 486 1.77 -2.71 -33.25
C SER A 486 1.39 -1.49 -32.39
N ASP A 487 0.51 -0.61 -32.91
CA ASP A 487 0.03 0.53 -32.10
C ASP A 487 -0.77 0.10 -30.85
N SER A 488 -1.36 -1.08 -30.88
CA SER A 488 -2.12 -1.65 -29.77
C SER A 488 -1.34 -2.67 -28.92
N GLN A 489 -0.14 -3.11 -29.34
CA GLN A 489 0.57 -4.20 -28.70
C GLN A 489 2.02 -3.85 -28.42
N THR A 490 2.46 -4.11 -27.19
CA THR A 490 3.86 -3.95 -26.77
C THR A 490 4.34 -5.14 -25.98
N LEU A 491 5.62 -5.44 -26.15
CA LEU A 491 6.35 -6.41 -25.36
C LEU A 491 7.52 -5.71 -24.69
N LYS A 492 7.66 -5.84 -23.37
CA LYS A 492 8.75 -5.24 -22.59
C LYS A 492 9.40 -6.29 -21.70
N PHE A 493 10.71 -6.35 -21.77
CA PHE A 493 11.54 -7.10 -20.81
C PHE A 493 12.21 -6.12 -19.86
N SER A 494 12.28 -6.42 -18.57
CA SER A 494 12.96 -5.59 -17.58
C SER A 494 13.72 -6.43 -16.55
N TYR A 495 14.85 -5.89 -16.12
CA TYR A 495 15.65 -6.33 -14.99
C TYR A 495 15.77 -5.16 -14.00
N ASN A 496 15.37 -5.39 -12.76
CA ASN A 496 15.42 -4.39 -11.70
C ASN A 496 16.04 -4.98 -10.43
N THR A 497 16.88 -4.20 -9.79
CA THR A 497 17.37 -4.46 -8.44
C THR A 497 16.71 -3.49 -7.49
N SER A 498 16.28 -3.97 -6.33
CA SER A 498 15.83 -3.15 -5.20
C SER A 498 16.57 -3.58 -3.93
N ILE A 499 16.74 -2.63 -3.02
CA ILE A 499 17.34 -2.88 -1.71
C ILE A 499 16.32 -2.71 -0.60
N ASN A 500 16.53 -3.42 0.49
CA ASN A 500 15.81 -3.25 1.74
C ASN A 500 16.84 -3.06 2.85
N ARG A 501 16.92 -1.83 3.39
CA ARG A 501 17.79 -1.51 4.52
C ARG A 501 17.12 -1.92 5.81
N PRO A 502 17.91 -2.42 6.80
CA PRO A 502 17.34 -2.72 8.10
C PRO A 502 16.87 -1.41 8.77
N GLY A 503 15.59 -1.36 9.11
CA GLY A 503 15.02 -0.28 9.92
C GLY A 503 15.44 -0.38 11.38
N ILE A 504 15.15 0.66 12.17
CA ILE A 504 15.53 0.73 13.59
C ILE A 504 14.98 -0.46 14.39
N GLY A 505 13.75 -0.90 14.14
CA GLY A 505 13.14 -2.05 14.81
C GLY A 505 13.90 -3.36 14.60
N TYR A 506 14.63 -3.51 13.47
CA TYR A 506 15.49 -4.67 13.23
C TYR A 506 16.88 -4.52 13.86
N LEU A 507 17.35 -3.27 14.01
CA LEU A 507 18.71 -2.96 14.48
C LEU A 507 18.80 -2.81 16.00
N ASN A 508 17.74 -2.37 16.68
CA ASN A 508 17.75 -2.10 18.09
C ASN A 508 17.88 -3.39 18.92
N PRO A 509 19.02 -3.66 19.58
CA PRO A 509 19.21 -4.86 20.36
C PRO A 509 18.56 -4.83 21.74
N ALA A 510 17.82 -3.76 22.09
CA ALA A 510 17.06 -3.70 23.35
C ALA A 510 16.15 -4.92 23.47
N ILE A 511 16.25 -5.60 24.60
CA ILE A 511 15.51 -6.83 24.87
C ILE A 511 14.12 -6.46 25.37
N ILE A 512 13.10 -6.93 24.67
CA ILE A 512 11.70 -6.89 25.10
C ILE A 512 11.35 -8.29 25.60
N SER A 513 11.07 -8.42 26.91
CA SER A 513 10.74 -9.70 27.53
C SER A 513 9.33 -9.66 28.11
N THR A 514 8.53 -10.65 27.71
CA THR A 514 7.21 -10.95 28.28
C THR A 514 7.27 -12.29 29.06
N PRO A 515 6.21 -12.70 29.73
CA PRO A 515 6.18 -14.02 30.37
C PRO A 515 6.48 -15.18 29.41
N THR A 516 6.07 -15.07 28.14
CA THR A 516 6.13 -16.17 27.16
C THR A 516 7.04 -15.90 25.98
N ALA A 517 7.60 -14.68 25.82
CA ALA A 517 8.39 -14.34 24.64
C ALA A 517 9.54 -13.37 24.98
N VAL A 518 10.60 -13.43 24.16
CA VAL A 518 11.73 -12.49 24.16
C VAL A 518 11.97 -12.05 22.74
N SER A 519 12.11 -10.76 22.50
CA SER A 519 12.47 -10.22 21.19
C SER A 519 13.56 -9.16 21.29
N PHE A 520 14.46 -9.14 20.33
CA PHE A 520 15.53 -8.16 20.20
C PHE A 520 15.99 -8.03 18.75
N GLY A 521 16.45 -6.84 18.37
CA GLY A 521 17.03 -6.59 17.06
C GLY A 521 18.48 -7.08 16.97
N ASN A 522 19.08 -6.88 15.79
CA ASN A 522 20.46 -7.21 15.51
C ASN A 522 21.13 -6.02 14.81
N ALA A 523 22.02 -5.35 15.53
CA ALA A 523 22.74 -4.19 15.02
C ALA A 523 23.67 -4.50 13.81
N ASN A 524 24.05 -5.77 13.61
CA ASN A 524 24.95 -6.20 12.55
C ASN A 524 24.27 -6.49 11.20
N LEU A 525 23.03 -6.05 11.01
CA LEU A 525 22.32 -6.26 9.76
C LEU A 525 22.83 -5.34 8.66
N GLY A 526 23.02 -5.91 7.46
CA GLY A 526 23.29 -5.19 6.22
C GLY A 526 22.05 -5.05 5.33
N SER A 527 22.20 -4.35 4.20
CA SER A 527 21.15 -4.24 3.18
C SER A 527 20.86 -5.60 2.56
N SER A 528 19.59 -5.87 2.34
CA SER A 528 19.10 -7.00 1.55
C SER A 528 18.84 -6.57 0.12
N ARG A 529 19.20 -7.41 -0.88
CA ARG A 529 18.98 -7.13 -2.30
C ARG A 529 17.98 -8.11 -2.89
N ASN A 530 16.96 -7.55 -3.53
CA ASN A 530 16.03 -8.31 -4.34
C ASN A 530 16.26 -7.99 -5.83
N GLN A 531 16.38 -9.03 -6.65
CA GLN A 531 16.55 -8.95 -8.10
C GLN A 531 15.30 -9.51 -8.77
N LYS A 532 14.77 -8.81 -9.79
CA LYS A 532 13.57 -9.19 -10.49
C LYS A 532 13.76 -9.09 -12.00
N LEU A 533 13.45 -10.18 -12.69
CA LEU A 533 13.29 -10.26 -14.14
C LEU A 533 11.80 -10.31 -14.44
N GLN A 534 11.33 -9.52 -15.39
CA GLN A 534 9.91 -9.45 -15.74
C GLN A 534 9.73 -9.28 -17.24
N LEU A 535 8.81 -10.04 -17.82
CA LEU A 535 8.31 -9.85 -19.17
C LEU A 535 6.90 -9.28 -19.07
N VAL A 536 6.58 -8.23 -19.81
CA VAL A 536 5.26 -7.61 -19.84
C VAL A 536 4.77 -7.59 -21.28
N TYR A 537 3.69 -8.31 -21.54
CA TYR A 537 2.90 -8.16 -22.77
C TYR A 537 1.68 -7.30 -22.48
N MET A 538 1.43 -6.29 -23.29
CA MET A 538 0.28 -5.41 -23.17
C MET A 538 -0.45 -5.28 -24.51
N LEU A 539 -1.77 -5.50 -24.48
CA LEU A 539 -2.71 -5.23 -25.55
C LEU A 539 -3.71 -4.17 -25.09
N VAL A 540 -3.86 -3.09 -25.85
CA VAL A 540 -4.81 -2.01 -25.57
C VAL A 540 -5.65 -1.74 -26.82
N THR A 541 -6.95 -2.00 -26.70
CA THR A 541 -7.94 -1.68 -27.73
C THR A 541 -8.99 -0.70 -27.19
N SER A 542 -9.97 -0.31 -27.97
CA SER A 542 -11.05 0.59 -27.53
C SER A 542 -11.94 -0.01 -26.44
N LYS A 543 -12.14 -1.33 -26.44
CA LYS A 543 -13.06 -2.05 -25.54
C LYS A 543 -12.37 -3.05 -24.64
N PHE A 544 -11.11 -3.39 -24.91
CA PHE A 544 -10.41 -4.45 -24.19
C PHE A 544 -8.95 -4.07 -23.94
N THR A 545 -8.53 -4.20 -22.69
CA THR A 545 -7.14 -4.08 -22.26
C THR A 545 -6.71 -5.37 -21.59
N LEU A 546 -5.55 -5.89 -21.97
CA LEU A 546 -4.91 -7.05 -21.35
C LEU A 546 -3.46 -6.72 -21.06
N GLN A 547 -3.02 -6.96 -19.82
CA GLN A 547 -1.61 -7.04 -19.48
C GLN A 547 -1.32 -8.41 -18.86
N LEU A 548 -0.29 -9.07 -19.37
CA LEU A 548 0.27 -10.30 -18.79
C LEU A 548 1.71 -10.03 -18.38
N SER A 549 2.06 -10.41 -17.15
CA SER A 549 3.35 -10.07 -16.56
C SER A 549 3.94 -11.25 -15.78
N PRO A 550 4.52 -12.27 -16.45
CA PRO A 550 5.33 -13.26 -15.79
C PRO A 550 6.62 -12.63 -15.24
N TYR A 551 7.07 -13.11 -14.08
CA TYR A 551 8.29 -12.64 -13.44
C TYR A 551 9.02 -13.74 -12.69
N TYR A 552 10.32 -13.54 -12.53
CA TYR A 552 11.17 -14.29 -11.63
C TYR A 552 11.91 -13.32 -10.72
N SER A 553 11.85 -13.55 -9.41
CA SER A 553 12.50 -12.70 -8.42
C SER A 553 13.29 -13.56 -7.44
N PHE A 554 14.45 -13.06 -6.99
CA PHE A 554 15.28 -13.77 -6.03
C PHE A 554 16.05 -12.83 -5.10
N THR A 555 16.23 -13.30 -3.87
CA THR A 555 17.01 -12.66 -2.80
C THR A 555 17.95 -13.69 -2.19
N ASN A 556 19.22 -13.35 -2.03
CA ASN A 556 20.22 -14.27 -1.47
C ASN A 556 20.64 -13.93 -0.02
N ASN A 557 20.44 -12.68 0.40
CA ASN A 557 20.86 -12.14 1.70
C ASN A 557 19.71 -11.38 2.39
N GLY A 558 18.48 -11.89 2.28
CA GLY A 558 17.31 -11.28 2.92
C GLY A 558 17.47 -11.20 4.43
N ILE A 559 16.90 -10.16 5.02
CA ILE A 559 16.75 -10.07 6.46
C ILE A 559 15.64 -11.06 6.85
N GLY A 560 16.03 -12.11 7.55
CA GLY A 560 15.13 -13.15 8.04
C GLY A 560 14.95 -13.07 9.54
N ARG A 561 13.71 -13.21 10.00
CA ARG A 561 13.41 -13.41 11.41
C ARG A 561 13.87 -14.81 11.82
N ILE A 562 14.63 -14.91 12.90
CA ILE A 562 15.08 -16.16 13.51
C ILE A 562 14.22 -16.41 14.74
N LEU A 563 13.54 -17.55 14.76
CA LEU A 563 12.67 -17.97 15.85
C LEU A 563 13.22 -19.25 16.49
N TYR A 564 13.31 -19.29 17.80
CA TYR A 564 13.65 -20.49 18.57
C TYR A 564 13.03 -20.42 19.98
N GLU A 565 12.96 -21.56 20.65
CA GLU A 565 12.50 -21.63 22.03
C GLU A 565 13.70 -21.71 22.96
N GLN A 566 13.72 -20.91 24.02
CA GLN A 566 14.70 -20.95 25.09
C GLN A 566 14.01 -20.70 26.43
N ASN A 567 14.25 -21.57 27.42
CA ASN A 567 13.66 -21.46 28.75
C ASN A 567 12.13 -21.25 28.74
N ARG A 568 11.43 -22.00 27.90
CA ARG A 568 9.98 -21.89 27.68
C ARG A 568 9.50 -20.54 27.18
N LYS A 569 10.40 -19.70 26.64
CA LYS A 569 10.06 -18.46 25.97
C LYS A 569 10.34 -18.56 24.49
N ASP A 570 9.45 -18.00 23.68
CA ASP A 570 9.64 -17.87 22.24
C ASP A 570 10.59 -16.71 21.98
N VAL A 571 11.80 -16.98 21.46
CA VAL A 571 12.82 -15.97 21.18
C VAL A 571 12.79 -15.58 19.72
N SER A 572 12.81 -14.28 19.44
CA SER A 572 12.80 -13.70 18.10
C SER A 572 13.94 -12.70 17.91
N THR A 573 14.73 -12.87 16.85
CA THR A 573 15.79 -11.94 16.41
C THR A 573 15.88 -11.93 14.88
N TYR A 574 16.86 -11.21 14.29
CA TYR A 574 16.99 -11.04 12.84
C TYR A 574 18.42 -11.32 12.35
N GLN A 575 18.57 -11.85 11.14
CA GLN A 575 19.85 -12.08 10.47
C GLN A 575 19.73 -11.93 8.94
N ASN A 576 20.82 -11.55 8.25
CA ASN A 576 20.89 -11.50 6.78
C ASN A 576 21.19 -12.89 6.18
N VAL A 577 20.29 -13.83 6.37
CA VAL A 577 20.50 -15.25 5.97
C VAL A 577 19.38 -15.78 5.07
N LEU A 578 18.30 -15.02 4.90
CA LEU A 578 17.14 -15.48 4.15
C LEU A 578 17.47 -15.55 2.65
N LYS A 579 17.14 -16.68 2.04
CA LYS A 579 17.17 -16.88 0.58
C LYS A 579 15.75 -17.09 0.09
N SER A 580 15.31 -16.30 -0.89
CA SER A 580 14.00 -16.49 -1.54
C SER A 580 14.16 -16.62 -3.06
N LYS A 581 13.28 -17.40 -3.65
CA LYS A 581 13.06 -17.52 -5.09
C LYS A 581 11.57 -17.53 -5.33
N ASP A 582 11.12 -16.63 -6.17
CA ASP A 582 9.72 -16.44 -6.49
C ASP A 582 9.53 -16.48 -8.00
N PHE A 583 8.64 -17.33 -8.46
CA PHE A 583 8.14 -17.31 -9.84
C PHE A 583 6.66 -16.99 -9.81
N GLY A 584 6.22 -16.02 -10.60
CA GLY A 584 4.83 -15.63 -10.62
C GLY A 584 4.38 -15.08 -11.96
N ILE A 585 3.07 -14.99 -12.09
CA ILE A 585 2.40 -14.31 -13.21
C ILE A 585 1.30 -13.42 -12.63
N SER A 586 1.20 -12.20 -13.13
CA SER A 586 0.07 -11.31 -12.86
C SER A 586 -0.62 -10.94 -14.18
N SER A 587 -1.94 -10.84 -14.11
CA SER A 587 -2.80 -10.45 -15.23
C SER A 587 -3.69 -9.29 -14.80
N TYR A 588 -3.81 -8.29 -15.65
CA TYR A 588 -4.83 -7.26 -15.60
C TYR A 588 -5.67 -7.36 -16.88
N THR A 589 -6.97 -7.43 -16.72
CA THR A 589 -7.92 -7.43 -17.84
C THR A 589 -9.03 -6.43 -17.56
N GLU A 590 -9.31 -5.55 -18.51
CA GLU A 590 -10.46 -4.65 -18.51
C GLU A 590 -11.27 -4.87 -19.78
N TRP A 591 -12.57 -5.03 -19.64
CA TRP A 591 -13.48 -5.21 -20.76
C TRP A 591 -14.70 -4.29 -20.59
N THR A 592 -14.91 -3.43 -21.58
CA THR A 592 -16.02 -2.47 -21.64
C THR A 592 -16.88 -2.77 -22.90
N PRO A 593 -17.75 -3.82 -22.84
CA PRO A 593 -18.51 -4.28 -24.01
C PRO A 593 -19.44 -3.20 -24.58
N PHE A 594 -20.10 -2.44 -23.68
CA PHE A 594 -21.03 -1.35 -24.05
C PHE A 594 -20.92 -0.18 -23.09
N THR A 595 -21.52 0.94 -23.49
CA THR A 595 -21.53 2.18 -22.68
C THR A 595 -22.23 1.93 -21.33
N GLY A 596 -21.53 2.26 -20.25
CA GLY A 596 -22.04 2.11 -18.88
C GLY A 596 -21.80 0.76 -18.24
N THR A 597 -21.15 -0.19 -18.92
CA THR A 597 -20.73 -1.48 -18.35
C THR A 597 -19.23 -1.64 -18.43
N SER A 598 -18.60 -1.97 -17.31
CA SER A 598 -17.17 -2.25 -17.24
C SER A 598 -16.91 -3.46 -16.34
N PHE A 599 -16.09 -4.38 -16.81
CA PHE A 599 -15.57 -5.51 -16.05
C PHE A 599 -14.06 -5.38 -15.93
N THR A 600 -13.54 -5.53 -14.72
CA THR A 600 -12.10 -5.55 -14.46
C THR A 600 -11.75 -6.81 -13.69
N LEU A 601 -10.75 -7.55 -14.18
CA LEU A 601 -10.19 -8.72 -13.52
C LEU A 601 -8.70 -8.51 -13.28
N ASN A 602 -8.29 -8.59 -12.03
CA ASN A 602 -6.90 -8.75 -11.63
C ASN A 602 -6.70 -10.15 -11.07
N ALA A 603 -5.79 -10.90 -11.66
CA ALA A 603 -5.45 -12.23 -11.20
C ALA A 603 -3.94 -12.35 -11.04
N SER A 604 -3.50 -13.05 -10.02
CA SER A 604 -2.09 -13.34 -9.80
C SER A 604 -1.91 -14.74 -9.25
N MET A 605 -0.81 -15.36 -9.64
CA MET A 605 -0.35 -16.63 -9.11
C MET A 605 1.14 -16.53 -8.83
N ARG A 606 1.57 -17.06 -7.71
CA ARG A 606 2.96 -17.03 -7.26
C ARG A 606 3.33 -18.36 -6.64
N TYR A 607 4.43 -18.93 -7.09
CA TYR A 607 5.15 -19.98 -6.38
C TYR A 607 6.34 -19.36 -5.69
N ALA A 608 6.43 -19.51 -4.38
CA ALA A 608 7.52 -18.99 -3.56
C ALA A 608 8.28 -20.15 -2.90
N ARG A 609 9.61 -20.01 -2.81
CA ARG A 609 10.46 -20.87 -2.02
C ARG A 609 11.39 -20.03 -1.18
N ILE A 610 11.29 -20.16 0.13
CA ILE A 610 12.08 -19.43 1.12
C ILE A 610 12.91 -20.42 1.93
N THR A 611 14.18 -20.10 2.16
CA THR A 611 15.12 -20.96 2.88
C THR A 611 15.91 -20.14 3.89
N LEU A 612 16.01 -20.65 5.11
CA LEU A 612 16.99 -20.24 6.11
C LEU A 612 18.07 -21.32 6.21
N PRO A 613 19.36 -21.00 6.06
CA PRO A 613 20.41 -22.00 6.17
C PRO A 613 20.73 -22.40 7.62
N THR A 614 20.48 -21.50 8.59
CA THR A 614 20.80 -21.73 10.01
C THR A 614 19.75 -21.10 10.92
N PRO A 615 18.95 -21.88 11.70
CA PRO A 615 18.78 -23.32 11.52
C PRO A 615 18.20 -23.64 10.14
N TYR A 616 18.56 -24.78 9.55
CA TYR A 616 18.04 -25.10 8.21
C TYR A 616 16.54 -25.26 8.20
N LEU A 617 15.90 -24.39 7.47
CA LEU A 617 14.45 -24.40 7.28
C LEU A 617 14.13 -24.06 5.82
N LYS A 618 13.27 -24.84 5.21
CA LYS A 618 12.77 -24.62 3.85
C LYS A 618 11.26 -24.64 3.84
N ASN A 619 10.68 -23.55 3.31
CA ASN A 619 9.25 -23.45 3.09
C ASN A 619 8.99 -23.14 1.61
N SER A 620 7.95 -23.75 1.04
CA SER A 620 7.54 -23.48 -0.34
C SER A 620 6.04 -23.69 -0.51
N GLY A 621 5.45 -22.85 -1.34
CA GLY A 621 4.01 -22.94 -1.60
C GLY A 621 3.61 -22.17 -2.85
N CYS A 622 2.43 -22.50 -3.33
CA CYS A 622 1.77 -21.84 -4.43
C CYS A 622 0.48 -21.21 -3.93
N GLY A 623 0.31 -19.94 -4.21
CA GLY A 623 -0.90 -19.20 -3.90
C GLY A 623 -1.10 -18.05 -4.85
N GLY A 624 -2.27 -17.45 -4.81
CA GLY A 624 -2.61 -16.33 -5.68
C GLY A 624 -3.83 -15.57 -5.22
N GLY A 625 -4.13 -14.49 -5.92
CA GLY A 625 -5.29 -13.65 -5.68
C GLY A 625 -6.10 -13.43 -6.95
N ILE A 626 -7.39 -13.29 -6.77
CA ILE A 626 -8.33 -12.92 -7.82
C ILE A 626 -9.19 -11.77 -7.29
N TYR A 627 -9.26 -10.68 -8.06
CA TYR A 627 -10.04 -9.49 -7.75
C TYR A 627 -10.85 -9.10 -8.97
N PHE A 628 -12.15 -9.13 -8.84
CA PHE A 628 -13.10 -8.82 -9.90
C PHE A 628 -13.92 -7.60 -9.51
N ASN A 629 -14.06 -6.65 -10.43
CA ASN A 629 -14.96 -5.51 -10.27
C ASN A 629 -15.91 -5.46 -11.48
N TRP A 630 -17.17 -5.22 -11.17
CA TRP A 630 -18.21 -4.96 -12.15
C TRP A 630 -18.85 -3.61 -11.85
N GLU A 631 -18.82 -2.72 -12.82
CA GLU A 631 -19.53 -1.44 -12.78
C GLU A 631 -20.64 -1.44 -13.83
N GLN A 632 -21.86 -1.06 -13.40
CA GLN A 632 -23.03 -1.01 -14.24
C GLN A 632 -23.79 0.29 -14.01
N LYS A 633 -24.00 1.10 -15.04
CA LYS A 633 -25.00 2.16 -15.05
C LYS A 633 -26.36 1.53 -15.20
N ILE A 634 -27.26 1.86 -14.30
CA ILE A 634 -28.65 1.42 -14.28
C ILE A 634 -29.59 2.64 -14.41
N PRO A 635 -30.90 2.47 -14.68
CA PRO A 635 -31.86 3.57 -14.74
C PRO A 635 -31.77 4.54 -13.55
N TRP A 636 -32.30 5.75 -13.70
CA TRP A 636 -32.31 6.85 -12.72
C TRP A 636 -30.93 7.42 -12.35
N GLU A 637 -29.98 7.40 -13.30
CA GLU A 637 -28.61 7.90 -13.11
C GLU A 637 -27.85 7.22 -11.96
N LEU A 638 -28.25 5.99 -11.61
CA LEU A 638 -27.57 5.18 -10.63
C LEU A 638 -26.41 4.42 -11.24
N THR A 639 -25.35 4.26 -10.49
CA THR A 639 -24.21 3.37 -10.83
C THR A 639 -24.09 2.34 -9.73
N LEU A 640 -24.27 1.05 -10.09
CA LEU A 640 -23.97 -0.08 -9.23
C LEU A 640 -22.54 -0.52 -9.46
N THR A 641 -21.75 -0.65 -8.40
CA THR A 641 -20.44 -1.30 -8.45
C THR A 641 -20.41 -2.48 -7.50
N THR A 642 -19.93 -3.60 -8.00
CA THR A 642 -19.70 -4.83 -7.24
C THR A 642 -18.22 -5.15 -7.28
N SER A 643 -17.60 -5.36 -6.12
CA SER A 643 -16.22 -5.81 -6.00
C SER A 643 -16.19 -7.13 -5.25
N ILE A 644 -15.52 -8.12 -5.83
CA ILE A 644 -15.34 -9.45 -5.26
C ILE A 644 -13.86 -9.78 -5.32
N GLY A 645 -13.28 -10.25 -4.23
CA GLY A 645 -11.86 -10.59 -4.24
C GLY A 645 -11.47 -11.53 -3.13
N GLY A 646 -10.32 -12.16 -3.30
CA GLY A 646 -9.77 -13.06 -2.31
C GLY A 646 -8.42 -13.61 -2.72
N GLU A 647 -7.79 -14.25 -1.77
CA GLU A 647 -6.51 -14.92 -1.95
C GLU A 647 -6.61 -16.37 -1.52
N TYR A 648 -5.98 -17.23 -2.28
CA TYR A 648 -6.11 -18.68 -2.18
C TYR A 648 -4.76 -19.37 -2.23
N GLY A 649 -4.73 -20.62 -1.76
CA GLY A 649 -3.56 -21.48 -1.77
C GLY A 649 -2.66 -21.29 -0.55
N ASN A 650 -1.49 -21.92 -0.61
CA ASN A 650 -0.47 -21.84 0.43
C ASN A 650 0.45 -20.65 0.15
N ARG A 651 0.09 -19.48 0.68
CA ARG A 651 0.84 -18.24 0.50
C ARG A 651 1.99 -18.19 1.49
N ILE A 652 3.19 -18.05 0.95
CA ILE A 652 4.42 -18.06 1.73
C ILE A 652 5.12 -16.71 1.58
N TYR A 653 5.28 -15.98 2.67
CA TYR A 653 6.01 -14.72 2.77
C TYR A 653 7.15 -14.77 3.77
N ASP A 654 7.16 -15.79 4.60
CA ASP A 654 8.07 -16.00 5.71
C ASP A 654 8.54 -17.46 5.69
N PRO A 655 9.78 -17.78 6.09
CA PRO A 655 10.28 -19.16 6.10
C PRO A 655 9.52 -20.10 7.02
N TYR A 656 8.79 -19.58 7.99
CA TYR A 656 8.02 -20.36 8.97
C TYR A 656 6.55 -20.49 8.61
N ALA A 657 5.97 -19.47 8.00
CA ALA A 657 4.54 -19.27 7.94
C ALA A 657 3.90 -19.67 6.62
N ILE A 658 2.69 -20.20 6.71
CA ILE A 658 1.77 -20.43 5.59
C ILE A 658 0.49 -19.68 5.92
N GLU A 659 0.16 -18.69 5.11
CA GLU A 659 -1.10 -17.97 5.24
C GLU A 659 -2.21 -18.68 4.50
N GLY A 660 -3.39 -18.75 5.12
CA GLY A 660 -4.59 -19.33 4.55
C GLY A 660 -5.30 -18.42 3.55
N HIS A 661 -6.45 -18.86 3.12
CA HIS A 661 -7.30 -18.13 2.18
C HIS A 661 -8.17 -17.10 2.91
N TRP A 662 -8.54 -16.04 2.18
CA TRP A 662 -9.54 -15.08 2.62
C TRP A 662 -10.33 -14.56 1.42
N PHE A 663 -11.55 -14.07 1.69
CA PHE A 663 -12.49 -13.62 0.67
C PHE A 663 -13.26 -12.39 1.15
N TYR A 664 -13.53 -11.44 0.26
CA TYR A 664 -14.41 -10.31 0.52
C TYR A 664 -15.27 -9.99 -0.68
N TYR A 665 -16.37 -9.29 -0.43
CA TYR A 665 -17.18 -8.68 -1.47
C TYR A 665 -17.87 -7.44 -0.91
N ASN A 666 -18.12 -6.49 -1.80
CA ASN A 666 -18.86 -5.28 -1.46
C ASN A 666 -19.72 -4.83 -2.64
N PHE A 667 -20.77 -4.06 -2.30
CA PHE A 667 -21.67 -3.41 -3.23
C PHE A 667 -21.68 -1.93 -2.91
N THR A 668 -21.70 -1.07 -3.94
CA THR A 668 -21.87 0.37 -3.78
C THR A 668 -22.85 0.87 -4.82
N LEU A 669 -23.86 1.59 -4.36
CA LEU A 669 -24.83 2.28 -5.20
C LEU A 669 -24.56 3.79 -5.11
N THR A 670 -24.27 4.42 -6.25
CA THR A 670 -23.91 5.84 -6.32
C THR A 670 -24.88 6.58 -7.21
N ARG A 671 -25.29 7.79 -6.79
CA ARG A 671 -26.08 8.72 -7.60
C ARG A 671 -25.47 10.12 -7.57
N LEU A 672 -25.50 10.78 -8.71
CA LEU A 672 -25.07 12.16 -8.91
C LEU A 672 -26.28 13.09 -8.91
N PHE A 673 -26.16 14.24 -8.27
CA PHE A 673 -27.22 15.27 -8.19
C PHE A 673 -26.65 16.65 -8.54
N PHE A 674 -27.50 17.58 -8.90
CA PHE A 674 -27.17 19.00 -9.16
C PHE A 674 -26.07 19.18 -10.20
N LYS A 675 -26.18 18.49 -11.35
CA LYS A 675 -25.16 18.51 -12.43
C LYS A 675 -23.80 18.07 -11.90
N ASP A 676 -23.76 16.90 -11.28
CA ASP A 676 -22.58 16.22 -10.73
C ASP A 676 -21.87 16.94 -9.56
N LYS A 677 -22.54 17.95 -8.94
CA LYS A 677 -21.97 18.64 -7.79
C LYS A 677 -22.09 17.84 -6.50
N LEU A 678 -23.20 17.14 -6.28
CA LEU A 678 -23.41 16.29 -5.11
C LEU A 678 -23.37 14.82 -5.53
N THR A 679 -22.50 14.06 -4.89
CA THR A 679 -22.48 12.60 -4.97
C THR A 679 -23.02 12.01 -3.68
N VAL A 680 -23.98 11.10 -3.80
CA VAL A 680 -24.50 10.29 -2.68
C VAL A 680 -24.13 8.84 -2.96
N SER A 681 -23.54 8.16 -1.98
CA SER A 681 -23.16 6.75 -2.10
C SER A 681 -23.67 5.93 -0.93
N LEU A 682 -24.25 4.77 -1.22
CA LEU A 682 -24.63 3.76 -0.25
C LEU A 682 -23.72 2.56 -0.42
N SER A 683 -23.07 2.12 0.63
CA SER A 683 -22.14 1.00 0.59
C SER A 683 -22.58 -0.15 1.51
N ALA A 684 -22.36 -1.38 1.06
CA ALA A 684 -22.62 -2.60 1.80
C ALA A 684 -21.40 -3.51 1.71
N ASN A 685 -20.63 -3.60 2.79
CA ASN A 685 -19.44 -4.46 2.86
C ASN A 685 -19.81 -5.79 3.51
N SER A 686 -19.55 -6.88 2.79
CA SER A 686 -19.86 -8.25 3.22
C SER A 686 -21.26 -8.38 3.86
N PRO A 687 -22.35 -7.91 3.19
CA PRO A 687 -23.67 -7.79 3.83
C PRO A 687 -24.27 -9.11 4.31
N PHE A 688 -23.79 -10.24 3.79
CA PHE A 688 -24.30 -11.59 4.12
C PHE A 688 -23.33 -12.40 5.00
N ILE A 689 -22.18 -11.84 5.39
CA ILE A 689 -21.17 -12.49 6.23
C ILE A 689 -20.98 -11.67 7.49
N LYS A 690 -21.46 -12.17 8.63
CA LYS A 690 -21.27 -11.55 9.94
C LYS A 690 -19.87 -11.75 10.47
N GLU A 691 -19.31 -12.93 10.28
CA GLU A 691 -17.99 -13.33 10.77
C GLU A 691 -17.14 -13.89 9.64
N ARG A 692 -15.90 -13.44 9.56
CA ARG A 692 -14.90 -13.96 8.62
C ARG A 692 -13.68 -14.42 9.40
N SER A 693 -13.29 -15.67 9.22
CA SER A 693 -12.08 -16.21 9.79
C SER A 693 -10.94 -16.23 8.77
N SER A 694 -9.74 -15.96 9.23
CA SER A 694 -8.50 -16.25 8.53
C SER A 694 -7.64 -17.16 9.38
N THR A 695 -6.83 -18.00 8.73
CA THR A 695 -5.94 -18.95 9.40
C THR A 695 -4.49 -18.63 9.04
N TYR A 696 -3.61 -18.84 10.01
CA TYR A 696 -2.18 -18.68 9.86
C TYR A 696 -1.51 -19.89 10.49
N ARG A 697 -0.57 -20.49 9.80
CA ARG A 697 0.11 -21.69 10.28
C ARG A 697 1.61 -21.50 10.24
N ILE A 698 2.28 -21.74 11.36
CA ILE A 698 3.73 -21.85 11.44
C ILE A 698 4.12 -23.31 11.52
N VAL A 699 5.14 -23.71 10.75
CA VAL A 699 5.71 -25.04 10.79
C VAL A 699 7.21 -24.91 10.97
N ARG A 700 7.70 -25.36 12.10
CA ARG A 700 9.12 -25.44 12.44
C ARG A 700 9.43 -26.88 12.91
N GLY A 701 10.71 -27.26 12.85
CA GLY A 701 11.12 -28.58 13.30
C GLY A 701 10.89 -28.85 14.79
N ASP A 702 10.90 -27.80 15.63
CA ASP A 702 10.76 -27.85 17.09
C ASP A 702 9.36 -27.48 17.59
N TYR A 703 8.54 -26.71 16.84
CA TYR A 703 7.15 -26.50 17.16
C TYR A 703 6.28 -26.13 15.96
N THR A 704 4.97 -26.30 16.09
CA THR A 704 3.96 -25.87 15.13
C THR A 704 2.97 -24.92 15.80
N VAL A 705 2.52 -23.92 15.07
CA VAL A 705 1.47 -23.00 15.52
C VAL A 705 0.31 -23.04 14.52
N TYR A 706 -0.88 -23.08 15.04
CA TYR A 706 -2.11 -22.84 14.29
C TYR A 706 -2.82 -21.64 14.90
N GLU A 707 -2.93 -20.57 14.15
CA GLU A 707 -3.67 -19.37 14.57
C GLU A 707 -4.94 -19.21 13.72
N ARG A 708 -6.01 -18.79 14.37
CA ARG A 708 -7.29 -18.39 13.76
C ARG A 708 -7.63 -16.99 14.24
N SER A 709 -7.94 -16.10 13.30
CA SER A 709 -8.46 -14.77 13.58
C SER A 709 -9.87 -14.64 13.02
N VAL A 710 -10.80 -14.11 13.82
CA VAL A 710 -12.20 -13.88 13.42
C VAL A 710 -12.45 -12.37 13.44
N MET A 711 -12.91 -11.84 12.32
CA MET A 711 -13.27 -10.43 12.13
C MET A 711 -14.75 -10.30 11.79
N TYR A 712 -15.33 -9.13 12.03
CA TYR A 712 -16.75 -8.81 11.79
C TYR A 712 -16.88 -7.81 10.62
N PRO A 713 -16.83 -8.29 9.35
CA PRO A 713 -16.74 -7.43 8.17
C PRO A 713 -18.06 -6.78 7.76
N GLN A 714 -19.22 -7.27 8.24
CA GLN A 714 -20.54 -6.79 7.84
C GLN A 714 -20.75 -5.34 8.29
N ARG A 715 -20.85 -4.43 7.33
CA ARG A 715 -21.13 -3.01 7.60
C ARG A 715 -21.81 -2.34 6.43
N PHE A 716 -22.63 -1.37 6.74
CA PHE A 716 -23.30 -0.50 5.78
C PHE A 716 -22.83 0.94 6.02
N GLY A 717 -22.77 1.73 4.97
CA GLY A 717 -22.34 3.12 5.06
C GLY A 717 -23.04 4.02 4.09
N ILE A 718 -23.06 5.31 4.43
CA ILE A 718 -23.50 6.39 3.58
C ILE A 718 -22.38 7.41 3.43
N GLY A 719 -22.13 7.84 2.19
CA GLY A 719 -21.14 8.86 1.87
C GLY A 719 -21.78 10.00 1.08
N LEU A 720 -21.34 11.22 1.39
CA LEU A 720 -21.73 12.46 0.74
C LEU A 720 -20.48 13.18 0.25
N SER A 721 -20.50 13.75 -0.96
CA SER A 721 -19.39 14.55 -1.48
C SER A 721 -19.95 15.72 -2.29
N TRP A 722 -19.58 16.96 -1.90
CA TRP A 722 -20.01 18.18 -2.55
C TRP A 722 -18.84 18.90 -3.22
N ASN A 723 -18.93 19.06 -4.54
CA ASN A 723 -17.97 19.81 -5.37
C ASN A 723 -18.45 21.21 -5.62
N PHE A 724 -17.59 22.22 -5.43
CA PHE A 724 -17.92 23.64 -5.66
C PHE A 724 -16.78 24.37 -6.37
N GLY A 725 -17.15 25.51 -6.96
CA GLY A 725 -16.22 26.35 -7.70
C GLY A 725 -15.89 25.83 -9.10
N LYS A 726 -15.08 26.59 -9.83
CA LYS A 726 -14.51 26.21 -11.12
C LYS A 726 -13.10 26.73 -11.20
N LEU A 727 -12.13 25.84 -11.31
CA LEU A 727 -10.77 26.21 -11.62
C LEU A 727 -10.62 26.17 -13.16
N ARG A 728 -10.38 27.31 -13.78
CA ARG A 728 -10.16 27.42 -15.23
C ARG A 728 -8.66 27.48 -15.57
N ALA A 729 -7.80 26.97 -14.69
CA ALA A 729 -6.35 27.12 -14.81
C ALA A 729 -5.59 25.82 -14.55
N SER A 730 -4.42 25.65 -15.20
CA SER A 730 -3.45 24.63 -14.84
C SER A 730 -2.62 25.05 -13.63
N VAL A 731 -2.39 24.09 -12.75
CA VAL A 731 -1.46 24.25 -11.62
C VAL A 731 -0.08 23.78 -12.08
N LYS A 732 0.90 24.68 -12.19
CA LYS A 732 2.30 24.31 -12.39
C LYS A 732 2.91 23.92 -11.05
N LYS A 733 3.52 22.74 -10.99
CA LYS A 733 4.41 22.30 -9.92
C LYS A 733 5.70 21.78 -10.54
N ALA A 734 6.79 21.83 -9.79
CA ALA A 734 8.09 21.37 -10.27
C ALA A 734 8.01 19.92 -10.81
N GLU A 735 8.65 19.59 -11.91
CA GLU A 735 8.57 18.26 -12.57
C GLU A 735 9.31 17.16 -11.80
N ARG A 736 10.04 17.51 -10.75
CA ARG A 736 10.75 16.61 -9.84
C ARG A 736 10.69 17.13 -8.41
N SER A 737 10.66 16.24 -7.47
CA SER A 737 10.65 16.55 -6.04
C SER A 737 11.14 15.35 -5.23
N ILE A 738 11.60 15.61 -4.01
CA ILE A 738 12.11 14.60 -3.07
C ILE A 738 10.96 13.81 -2.44
N GLN A 739 11.12 12.52 -2.36
CA GLN A 739 10.39 11.65 -1.44
C GLN A 739 11.35 10.57 -0.95
N ASN A 740 11.31 10.26 0.36
CA ASN A 740 11.97 9.12 0.92
C ASN A 740 10.96 7.98 1.11
N ASP A 741 11.28 6.83 0.55
CA ASP A 741 10.43 5.65 0.58
C ASP A 741 10.69 4.79 1.82
N ASP A 742 11.79 5.08 2.52
CA ASP A 742 12.34 4.39 3.67
C ASP A 742 12.17 5.17 4.98
N LEU A 743 11.07 5.93 5.15
CA LEU A 743 10.76 6.59 6.40
C LEU A 743 10.75 5.59 7.54
N VAL A 744 11.62 5.86 8.50
CA VAL A 744 11.86 5.01 9.66
C VAL A 744 10.61 4.93 10.54
N GLY A 745 10.22 3.72 10.94
CA GLY A 745 9.15 3.45 11.89
C GLY A 745 7.91 2.76 11.34
N GLY A 746 7.83 2.51 10.03
CA GLY A 746 6.77 1.71 9.45
C GLY A 746 7.20 0.25 9.27
N GLU A 747 6.71 -0.67 10.08
CA GLU A 747 6.65 -2.07 9.66
C GLU A 747 5.89 -2.11 8.33
N LYS A 748 6.55 -2.49 7.25
CA LYS A 748 5.84 -2.91 6.03
C LYS A 748 5.10 -4.19 6.38
N LYS A 749 3.79 -4.10 6.55
CA LYS A 749 2.91 -5.27 6.58
C LYS A 749 2.92 -5.99 5.24
#